data_43d8fb0cc031ff088d871a2c707db4d9
#
_entry.id   43d8fb0cc031ff088d871a2c707db4d9
#
_cell.length_a   1.000
_cell.length_b   1.000
_cell.length_c   1.000
_cell.angle_alpha   90.00
_cell.angle_beta   90.00
_cell.angle_gamma   90.00
#
_symmetry.space_group_name_H-M   'P 1'
#
loop_
_entity.id
_entity.type
_entity.pdbx_description
1 polymer ?
#
loop_
_entity_poly.entity_id
_entity_poly.type
_entity_poly.pdbx_seq_one_letter_code
_entity_poly.pdbx_strand_id
1 'polypeptide(L)'
;MMNLAEYRRTSSRLADFLPWAALVAEGVVLNKDGSFQRTARFRGPDLDSAVPAELVAVAGRLNNAFRRLGSGWAIFVEAQRHGVGAYPSSRFPDAASALVDAERKADFEEASAHFESSYFLTFTYLPPAEDAARAENWLYEGKADRGVDPHEILRGFTDRTDRVLQLIEAFMPECAWLDDGETLTYLHSCISTRRHRVRVPETPMYLDALLADLPLTGGLEPRLGNAHLRILTVVGFPTATTPGILDELNRLAFPYRWATRAILLDKTDATRLLTKIRRQWFAKRKSIAAILKEVMTNEASALVDTDAANKAADADLALQELGADYAGEAYVTATVTVWDNDPRIAAEKLRLVEKVIQGRDFTAMPETINAVDAWLGSLPGHVYGNVRQPPISTLNLAHMIPLSAVWAGPERDEHFAAPPLLFGKTEGSTPFRFSLHVGDVGHTLVVGPTGAGKSVLLALMALQFRRYSNSRVFAFDFGGSIRAAALAMGGDWHDLGGGLTEGSAESVSLQPLAGIHHVPERAWAADWIVAILMREGVAITPEVKEHLWTALTSLASAPVVERTITGLAVLLQSNDLKQALRPFCVDGAYGRLLDAEHEHLGEASVQAFETEGLIGTGAAPAVLAYLFHRIEDRLDGRPTLLIVDEGWLALDDEGFAGQLREWLKTLRKKNASVVFATQSLSDIDNSRIAPAIIESCPTRLLLPNERAIEPQIAAIYRRFGLNDRQIEILARAMPKRDYYCQSRRGNRLFELGLSDVALALCAASSKTDQAAIDRILAEHGREGFLPAWLRHRGVAWAADLIPSLTNLETPS
;
A
#
# COMPACT_ATOMS: atom_id res chain seq x y z
N MET A 1 -16.60 51.68 35.64
CA MET A 1 -17.72 50.71 35.63
C MET A 1 -17.13 49.36 35.41
N MET A 2 -17.18 48.45 36.36
CA MET A 2 -16.77 47.05 36.18
C MET A 2 -17.71 46.41 35.17
N ASN A 3 -17.17 45.90 34.11
CA ASN A 3 -17.94 45.19 33.09
C ASN A 3 -18.30 43.79 33.63
N LEU A 4 -19.51 43.62 34.15
CA LEU A 4 -20.00 42.34 34.71
C LEU A 4 -20.04 41.18 33.65
N ALA A 5 -19.91 41.50 32.37
CA ALA A 5 -19.80 40.48 31.30
C ALA A 5 -18.50 39.71 31.36
N GLU A 6 -17.38 40.32 31.82
CA GLU A 6 -16.10 39.61 32.00
C GLU A 6 -16.14 38.63 33.18
N TYR A 7 -16.95 38.88 34.19
CA TYR A 7 -17.14 37.96 35.33
C TYR A 7 -18.05 36.75 35.02
N ARG A 8 -18.80 36.80 33.94
CA ARG A 8 -19.79 35.77 33.58
C ARG A 8 -19.31 34.74 32.58
N ARG A 9 -18.12 34.91 31.98
CA ARG A 9 -17.55 34.00 30.96
C ARG A 9 -16.20 33.47 31.38
N THR A 10 -16.17 32.67 32.41
CA THR A 10 -15.04 31.72 32.59
C THR A 10 -15.28 30.51 31.66
N SER A 11 -14.41 30.35 30.69
CA SER A 11 -14.40 29.16 29.84
C SER A 11 -14.30 27.91 30.72
N SER A 12 -15.32 27.06 30.69
CA SER A 12 -15.42 25.88 31.55
C SER A 12 -15.58 24.57 30.81
N ARG A 13 -15.85 24.64 29.49
CA ARG A 13 -16.07 23.47 28.64
C ARG A 13 -14.96 23.40 27.62
N LEU A 14 -14.61 22.15 27.18
CA LEU A 14 -13.62 21.93 26.12
C LEU A 14 -13.97 22.77 24.86
N ALA A 15 -15.25 22.79 24.45
CA ALA A 15 -15.74 23.55 23.30
C ALA A 15 -15.31 25.05 23.33
N ASP A 16 -15.24 25.66 24.50
CA ASP A 16 -14.86 27.07 24.63
C ASP A 16 -13.41 27.33 24.17
N PHE A 17 -12.54 26.35 24.29
CA PHE A 17 -11.12 26.43 23.95
C PHE A 17 -10.80 25.96 22.52
N LEU A 18 -11.73 25.30 21.82
CA LEU A 18 -11.51 24.83 20.47
C LEU A 18 -11.54 26.00 19.47
N PRO A 19 -10.63 26.04 18.48
CA PRO A 19 -10.57 27.14 17.52
C PRO A 19 -11.68 27.07 16.47
N TRP A 20 -12.25 25.89 16.19
CA TRP A 20 -13.13 25.61 15.08
C TRP A 20 -14.54 26.16 15.25
N ALA A 21 -15.04 26.92 14.25
CA ALA A 21 -16.37 27.46 14.29
C ALA A 21 -17.33 26.75 13.34
N ALA A 22 -17.05 26.69 12.03
CA ALA A 22 -17.96 26.14 11.04
C ALA A 22 -17.23 25.64 9.78
N LEU A 23 -17.84 24.69 9.05
CA LEU A 23 -17.49 24.39 7.67
C LEU A 23 -18.07 25.48 6.76
N VAL A 24 -17.24 26.07 5.89
CA VAL A 24 -17.60 27.17 5.00
C VAL A 24 -17.46 26.86 3.52
N ALA A 25 -16.69 25.82 3.20
CA ALA A 25 -16.58 25.20 1.88
C ALA A 25 -16.11 23.76 2.07
N GLU A 26 -16.04 22.97 1.00
CA GLU A 26 -15.61 21.59 1.04
C GLU A 26 -14.21 21.45 1.68
N GLY A 27 -14.16 20.76 2.82
CA GLY A 27 -12.95 20.57 3.63
C GLY A 27 -12.37 21.84 4.25
N VAL A 28 -13.05 22.97 4.16
CA VAL A 28 -12.56 24.25 4.69
C VAL A 28 -13.33 24.66 5.95
N VAL A 29 -12.59 24.86 7.03
CA VAL A 29 -13.10 25.31 8.33
C VAL A 29 -12.78 26.77 8.54
N LEU A 30 -13.76 27.53 8.96
CA LEU A 30 -13.58 28.87 9.54
C LEU A 30 -13.36 28.72 11.04
N ASN A 31 -12.29 29.32 11.55
CA ASN A 31 -11.97 29.36 12.97
C ASN A 31 -12.64 30.57 13.64
N LYS A 32 -12.73 30.54 14.98
CA LYS A 32 -13.35 31.61 15.81
C LYS A 32 -12.62 32.94 15.71
N ASP A 33 -11.32 32.92 15.38
CA ASP A 33 -10.49 34.11 15.20
C ASP A 33 -10.56 34.70 13.77
N GLY A 34 -11.42 34.17 12.91
CA GLY A 34 -11.56 34.56 11.51
C GLY A 34 -10.54 33.95 10.56
N SER A 35 -9.67 33.08 11.03
CA SER A 35 -8.75 32.35 10.16
C SER A 35 -9.45 31.17 9.45
N PHE A 36 -9.00 30.87 8.23
CA PHE A 36 -9.42 29.68 7.49
C PHE A 36 -8.42 28.56 7.68
N GLN A 37 -8.89 27.32 7.75
CA GLN A 37 -8.02 26.16 7.70
C GLN A 37 -8.52 25.09 6.75
N ARG A 38 -7.60 24.34 6.14
CA ARG A 38 -7.86 23.20 5.25
C ARG A 38 -6.81 22.13 5.47
N THR A 39 -7.21 20.88 5.49
CA THR A 39 -6.33 19.76 5.82
C THR A 39 -6.22 18.79 4.67
N ALA A 40 -4.99 18.35 4.38
CA ALA A 40 -4.70 17.25 3.48
C ALA A 40 -4.21 16.03 4.27
N ARG A 41 -4.60 14.83 3.83
CA ARG A 41 -3.93 13.59 4.21
C ARG A 41 -2.74 13.39 3.28
N PHE A 42 -1.61 12.97 3.84
CA PHE A 42 -0.43 12.66 3.07
C PHE A 42 0.28 11.42 3.60
N ARG A 43 1.15 10.87 2.81
CA ARG A 43 2.09 9.83 3.21
C ARG A 43 3.40 10.02 2.43
N GLY A 44 4.50 10.06 3.17
CA GLY A 44 5.83 10.17 2.61
C GLY A 44 6.40 8.85 2.10
N PRO A 45 7.67 8.85 1.64
CA PRO A 45 8.40 7.65 1.26
C PRO A 45 8.38 6.59 2.36
N ASP A 46 8.63 5.35 1.99
CA ASP A 46 8.67 4.25 2.96
C ASP A 46 9.88 4.35 3.89
N LEU A 47 9.64 4.22 5.20
CA LEU A 47 10.66 4.40 6.25
C LEU A 47 11.84 3.42 6.14
N ASP A 48 11.57 2.18 5.71
CA ASP A 48 12.57 1.10 5.71
C ASP A 48 13.38 1.07 4.41
N SER A 49 12.79 1.47 3.29
CA SER A 49 13.35 1.29 1.95
C SER A 49 13.71 2.57 1.20
N ALA A 50 13.39 3.76 1.75
CA ALA A 50 13.84 5.03 1.17
C ALA A 50 15.35 5.20 1.31
N VAL A 51 15.99 5.77 0.28
CA VAL A 51 17.40 6.12 0.34
C VAL A 51 17.59 7.56 0.85
N PRO A 52 18.71 7.88 1.50
CA PRO A 52 18.96 9.24 2.04
C PRO A 52 18.79 10.35 0.99
N ALA A 53 19.22 10.10 -0.25
CA ALA A 53 19.09 11.07 -1.34
C ALA A 53 17.62 11.38 -1.68
N GLU A 54 16.73 10.40 -1.59
CA GLU A 54 15.29 10.57 -1.78
C GLU A 54 14.70 11.46 -0.66
N LEU A 55 15.03 11.18 0.60
CA LEU A 55 14.56 11.97 1.73
C LEU A 55 15.07 13.42 1.68
N VAL A 56 16.33 13.64 1.27
CA VAL A 56 16.89 14.98 1.04
C VAL A 56 16.12 15.72 -0.07
N ALA A 57 15.80 15.04 -1.18
CA ALA A 57 15.04 15.63 -2.26
C ALA A 57 13.62 16.00 -1.83
N VAL A 58 12.96 15.14 -1.06
CA VAL A 58 11.61 15.40 -0.50
C VAL A 58 11.65 16.58 0.46
N ALA A 59 12.59 16.60 1.42
CA ALA A 59 12.73 17.70 2.37
C ALA A 59 13.02 19.04 1.67
N GLY A 60 13.89 19.05 0.66
CA GLY A 60 14.18 20.25 -0.13
C GLY A 60 12.95 20.78 -0.90
N ARG A 61 12.10 19.90 -1.41
CA ARG A 61 10.86 20.28 -2.09
C ARG A 61 9.80 20.81 -1.10
N LEU A 62 9.69 20.20 0.08
CA LEU A 62 8.83 20.71 1.17
C LEU A 62 9.28 22.09 1.62
N ASN A 63 10.59 22.28 1.84
CA ASN A 63 11.14 23.60 2.15
C ASN A 63 10.76 24.65 1.08
N ASN A 64 10.86 24.29 -0.21
CA ASN A 64 10.46 25.16 -1.32
C ASN A 64 8.95 25.49 -1.32
N ALA A 65 8.10 24.56 -0.88
CA ALA A 65 6.67 24.79 -0.73
C ALA A 65 6.38 25.73 0.44
N PHE A 66 6.97 25.46 1.62
CA PHE A 66 6.70 26.20 2.85
C PHE A 66 7.23 27.63 2.85
N ARG A 67 8.45 27.88 2.32
CA ARG A 67 9.04 29.22 2.27
C ARG A 67 8.29 30.23 1.39
N ARG A 68 7.36 29.75 0.52
CA ARG A 68 6.49 30.59 -0.31
C ARG A 68 5.30 31.15 0.44
N LEU A 69 5.01 30.58 1.61
CA LEU A 69 4.05 31.12 2.54
C LEU A 69 4.76 32.18 3.42
N GLY A 70 4.07 33.15 3.91
CA GLY A 70 4.64 34.23 4.71
C GLY A 70 3.84 34.49 5.97
N SER A 71 3.99 35.69 6.52
CA SER A 71 3.24 36.14 7.70
C SER A 71 1.72 35.99 7.50
N GLY A 72 1.01 35.58 8.52
CA GLY A 72 -0.41 35.23 8.49
C GLY A 72 -0.66 33.74 8.20
N TRP A 73 0.34 32.97 7.77
CA TRP A 73 0.21 31.54 7.57
C TRP A 73 0.76 30.72 8.74
N ALA A 74 0.04 29.67 9.09
CA ALA A 74 0.55 28.61 9.95
C ALA A 74 0.28 27.25 9.31
N ILE A 75 1.20 26.31 9.55
CA ILE A 75 1.04 24.91 9.13
C ILE A 75 1.10 24.01 10.36
N PHE A 76 0.28 22.96 10.34
CA PHE A 76 0.32 21.88 11.33
C PHE A 76 0.58 20.60 10.59
N VAL A 77 1.64 19.89 10.94
CA VAL A 77 1.96 18.57 10.40
C VAL A 77 1.83 17.57 11.53
N GLU A 78 0.99 16.59 11.34
CA GLU A 78 0.65 15.65 12.40
C GLU A 78 0.77 14.21 11.94
N ALA A 79 1.38 13.37 12.80
CA ALA A 79 1.26 11.92 12.74
C ALA A 79 0.36 11.44 13.88
N GLN A 80 -0.72 10.78 13.56
CA GLN A 80 -1.61 10.11 14.51
C GLN A 80 -1.40 8.60 14.43
N ARG A 81 -0.83 8.02 15.47
CA ARG A 81 -0.73 6.57 15.62
C ARG A 81 -1.92 6.03 16.38
N HIS A 82 -2.57 5.01 15.84
CA HIS A 82 -3.80 4.46 16.40
C HIS A 82 -3.87 2.95 16.23
N GLY A 83 -4.69 2.30 17.03
CA GLY A 83 -4.96 0.87 16.89
C GLY A 83 -5.61 0.57 15.55
N VAL A 84 -5.19 -0.52 14.93
CA VAL A 84 -5.80 -1.08 13.72
C VAL A 84 -7.13 -1.74 14.12
N GLY A 85 -8.13 -1.66 13.24
CA GLY A 85 -9.43 -2.32 13.42
C GLY A 85 -9.32 -3.84 13.50
N ALA A 86 -10.43 -4.50 13.84
CA ALA A 86 -10.51 -5.95 13.87
C ALA A 86 -10.22 -6.56 12.48
N TYR A 87 -9.79 -7.82 12.47
CA TYR A 87 -9.64 -8.58 11.23
C TYR A 87 -10.98 -8.60 10.47
N PRO A 88 -11.02 -8.30 9.17
CA PRO A 88 -12.28 -8.20 8.44
C PRO A 88 -12.93 -9.57 8.27
N SER A 89 -14.25 -9.62 8.38
CA SER A 89 -15.02 -10.81 8.06
C SER A 89 -15.10 -11.01 6.55
N SER A 90 -14.94 -12.25 6.10
CA SER A 90 -15.12 -12.66 4.71
C SER A 90 -16.00 -13.90 4.63
N ARG A 91 -16.67 -14.13 3.50
CA ARG A 91 -17.38 -15.38 3.22
C ARG A 91 -16.64 -16.11 2.12
N PHE A 92 -16.47 -17.41 2.30
CA PHE A 92 -15.78 -18.27 1.36
C PHE A 92 -16.73 -19.35 0.85
N PRO A 93 -16.64 -19.73 -0.43
CA PRO A 93 -17.50 -20.76 -1.00
C PRO A 93 -17.04 -22.19 -0.68
N ASP A 94 -15.89 -22.37 -0.05
CA ASP A 94 -15.32 -23.65 0.28
C ASP A 94 -14.69 -23.67 1.68
N ALA A 95 -14.70 -24.83 2.31
CA ALA A 95 -14.23 -25.02 3.68
C ALA A 95 -12.71 -24.84 3.83
N ALA A 96 -11.91 -25.14 2.79
CA ALA A 96 -10.46 -25.00 2.84
C ALA A 96 -10.05 -23.54 2.97
N SER A 97 -10.60 -22.69 2.11
CA SER A 97 -10.35 -21.23 2.14
C SER A 97 -10.86 -20.60 3.43
N ALA A 98 -12.04 -21.05 3.94
CA ALA A 98 -12.60 -20.57 5.20
C ALA A 98 -11.72 -20.96 6.41
N LEU A 99 -11.21 -22.21 6.47
CA LEU A 99 -10.31 -22.65 7.54
C LEU A 99 -9.00 -21.87 7.56
N VAL A 100 -8.38 -21.65 6.40
CA VAL A 100 -7.14 -20.86 6.30
C VAL A 100 -7.40 -19.42 6.76
N ASP A 101 -8.51 -18.80 6.39
CA ASP A 101 -8.83 -17.43 6.81
C ASP A 101 -9.13 -17.35 8.32
N ALA A 102 -9.83 -18.37 8.87
CA ALA A 102 -10.10 -18.46 10.30
C ALA A 102 -8.80 -18.60 11.12
N GLU A 103 -7.85 -19.40 10.66
CA GLU A 103 -6.52 -19.53 11.27
C GLU A 103 -5.76 -18.21 11.24
N ARG A 104 -5.74 -17.52 10.08
CA ARG A 104 -5.10 -16.20 9.94
C ARG A 104 -5.75 -15.14 10.81
N LYS A 105 -7.08 -15.20 10.97
CA LYS A 105 -7.80 -14.32 11.89
C LYS A 105 -7.38 -14.56 13.33
N ALA A 106 -7.32 -15.83 13.76
CA ALA A 106 -6.89 -16.20 15.09
C ALA A 106 -5.46 -15.71 15.37
N ASP A 107 -4.54 -15.93 14.44
CA ASP A 107 -3.14 -15.44 14.51
C ASP A 107 -3.06 -13.90 14.61
N PHE A 108 -3.91 -13.19 13.89
CA PHE A 108 -3.96 -11.73 13.92
C PHE A 108 -4.51 -11.23 15.26
N GLU A 109 -5.53 -11.89 15.82
CA GLU A 109 -6.16 -11.52 17.09
C GLU A 109 -5.31 -11.93 18.31
N GLU A 110 -4.54 -13.02 18.21
CA GLU A 110 -3.61 -13.48 19.26
C GLU A 110 -2.34 -12.63 19.33
N ALA A 111 -1.92 -12.04 18.22
CA ALA A 111 -0.78 -11.15 18.18
C ALA A 111 -1.00 -9.93 19.09
N SER A 112 0.08 -9.29 19.52
CA SER A 112 0.01 -8.02 20.25
C SER A 112 -0.78 -6.98 19.45
N ALA A 113 -1.37 -6.00 20.15
CA ALA A 113 -2.15 -4.93 19.50
C ALA A 113 -1.42 -4.30 18.30
N HIS A 114 -2.13 -4.16 17.20
CA HIS A 114 -1.62 -3.60 15.96
C HIS A 114 -1.87 -2.10 15.90
N PHE A 115 -0.89 -1.36 15.38
CA PHE A 115 -0.98 0.10 15.25
C PHE A 115 -0.57 0.55 13.85
N GLU A 116 -1.26 1.57 13.35
CA GLU A 116 -0.91 2.26 12.10
C GLU A 116 -0.90 3.77 12.31
N SER A 117 -0.23 4.50 11.41
CA SER A 117 -0.14 5.96 11.48
C SER A 117 -0.85 6.60 10.30
N SER A 118 -1.64 7.64 10.60
CA SER A 118 -2.22 8.55 9.60
C SER A 118 -1.51 9.89 9.68
N TYR A 119 -1.26 10.52 8.54
CA TYR A 119 -0.49 11.76 8.46
C TYR A 119 -1.35 12.87 7.86
N PHE A 120 -1.31 14.05 8.52
CA PHE A 120 -2.13 15.19 8.14
C PHE A 120 -1.28 16.45 8.03
N LEU A 121 -1.58 17.25 7.01
CA LEU A 121 -0.98 18.57 6.78
C LEU A 121 -2.12 19.59 6.73
N THR A 122 -2.19 20.45 7.74
CA THR A 122 -3.19 21.51 7.81
C THR A 122 -2.56 22.86 7.52
N PHE A 123 -3.14 23.59 6.60
CA PHE A 123 -2.82 24.98 6.31
C PHE A 123 -3.84 25.88 7.01
N THR A 124 -3.34 26.87 7.75
CA THR A 124 -4.17 27.88 8.39
C THR A 124 -3.72 29.26 7.92
N TYR A 125 -4.67 30.12 7.59
CA TYR A 125 -4.41 31.49 7.16
C TYR A 125 -5.28 32.48 7.92
N LEU A 126 -4.64 33.42 8.60
CA LEU A 126 -5.29 34.56 9.22
C LEU A 126 -5.17 35.75 8.27
N PRO A 127 -6.28 36.21 7.67
CA PRO A 127 -6.29 37.40 6.85
C PRO A 127 -5.84 38.64 7.66
N PRO A 128 -5.44 39.77 7.01
CA PRO A 128 -5.20 41.03 7.70
C PRO A 128 -6.39 41.45 8.56
N ALA A 129 -6.16 42.20 9.67
CA ALA A 129 -7.16 42.47 10.71
C ALA A 129 -8.46 43.05 10.17
N GLU A 130 -8.39 43.86 9.14
CA GLU A 130 -9.58 44.41 8.47
C GLU A 130 -10.44 43.37 7.77
N ASP A 131 -9.82 42.32 7.22
CA ASP A 131 -10.47 41.21 6.51
C ASP A 131 -10.89 40.09 7.48
N ALA A 132 -10.14 39.87 8.57
CA ALA A 132 -10.48 38.91 9.61
C ALA A 132 -11.77 39.29 10.35
N ALA A 133 -11.94 40.54 10.70
CA ALA A 133 -13.18 41.06 11.32
C ALA A 133 -14.41 40.88 10.39
N ARG A 134 -14.20 40.86 9.09
CA ARG A 134 -15.27 40.62 8.10
C ARG A 134 -15.61 39.15 7.96
N ALA A 135 -14.61 38.25 8.05
CA ALA A 135 -14.81 36.79 8.06
C ALA A 135 -15.55 36.34 9.34
N GLU A 136 -15.28 36.97 10.50
CA GLU A 136 -16.03 36.77 11.74
C GLU A 136 -17.51 37.18 11.59
N ASN A 137 -17.78 38.26 10.89
CA ASN A 137 -19.15 38.73 10.65
C ASN A 137 -19.96 37.77 9.75
N TRP A 138 -19.33 36.82 9.06
CA TRP A 138 -20.04 35.79 8.32
C TRP A 138 -20.79 34.82 9.24
N LEU A 139 -20.33 34.67 10.49
CA LEU A 139 -21.00 33.83 11.50
C LEU A 139 -22.21 34.50 12.15
N TYR A 140 -22.40 35.80 11.93
CA TYR A 140 -23.48 36.58 12.55
C TYR A 140 -24.34 37.20 11.45
N GLU A 141 -25.66 36.99 11.52
CA GLU A 141 -26.64 37.72 10.68
C GLU A 141 -26.61 39.21 11.02
N GLY A 142 -25.87 40.01 10.25
CA GLY A 142 -25.75 41.46 10.40
C GLY A 142 -25.34 42.14 9.09
N LYS A 143 -25.71 43.42 8.93
CA LYS A 143 -25.47 44.21 7.70
C LYS A 143 -23.99 44.20 7.33
N ALA A 144 -23.67 43.67 6.15
CA ALA A 144 -22.36 43.78 5.52
C ALA A 144 -22.07 45.26 5.19
N ASP A 145 -21.07 45.85 5.86
CA ASP A 145 -20.47 47.10 5.43
C ASP A 145 -19.69 46.86 4.10
N ARG A 146 -19.66 47.87 3.23
CA ARG A 146 -19.05 47.84 1.91
C ARG A 146 -17.54 47.58 2.01
N GLY A 147 -17.11 46.31 1.99
CA GLY A 147 -15.73 45.86 2.02
C GLY A 147 -15.53 44.58 1.20
N VAL A 148 -14.32 44.04 1.11
CA VAL A 148 -13.96 42.83 0.37
C VAL A 148 -14.95 41.70 0.66
N ASP A 149 -15.41 41.01 -0.40
CA ASP A 149 -16.34 39.88 -0.32
C ASP A 149 -15.65 38.73 0.44
N PRO A 150 -16.22 38.18 1.54
CA PRO A 150 -15.68 37.01 2.23
C PRO A 150 -15.44 35.81 1.30
N HIS A 151 -16.24 35.68 0.24
CA HIS A 151 -16.05 34.66 -0.78
C HIS A 151 -14.78 34.85 -1.63
N GLU A 152 -14.32 36.11 -1.78
CA GLU A 152 -13.08 36.42 -2.47
C GLU A 152 -11.86 36.00 -1.62
N ILE A 153 -11.91 36.26 -0.30
CA ILE A 153 -10.87 35.83 0.64
C ILE A 153 -10.79 34.29 0.67
N LEU A 154 -11.96 33.62 0.75
CA LEU A 154 -12.04 32.16 0.75
C LEU A 154 -11.49 31.57 -0.55
N ARG A 155 -11.86 32.11 -1.72
CA ARG A 155 -11.31 31.69 -3.02
C ARG A 155 -9.79 31.91 -3.06
N GLY A 156 -9.30 33.03 -2.62
CA GLY A 156 -7.87 33.32 -2.54
C GLY A 156 -7.11 32.35 -1.63
N PHE A 157 -7.73 31.91 -0.53
CA PHE A 157 -7.19 30.87 0.36
C PHE A 157 -7.15 29.49 -0.31
N THR A 158 -8.27 29.06 -0.91
CA THR A 158 -8.33 27.76 -1.60
C THR A 158 -7.35 27.69 -2.78
N ASP A 159 -7.28 28.72 -3.62
CA ASP A 159 -6.35 28.79 -4.75
C ASP A 159 -4.88 28.71 -4.32
N ARG A 160 -4.52 29.35 -3.20
CA ARG A 160 -3.14 29.31 -2.69
C ARG A 160 -2.81 27.93 -2.11
N THR A 161 -3.71 27.35 -1.32
CA THR A 161 -3.52 26.02 -0.75
C THR A 161 -3.47 24.95 -1.82
N ASP A 162 -4.30 25.02 -2.87
CA ASP A 162 -4.27 24.10 -4.01
C ASP A 162 -2.93 24.13 -4.74
N ARG A 163 -2.39 25.32 -5.01
CA ARG A 163 -1.05 25.45 -5.63
C ARG A 163 0.05 24.85 -4.78
N VAL A 164 -0.01 25.03 -3.46
CA VAL A 164 0.99 24.44 -2.54
C VAL A 164 0.86 22.94 -2.49
N LEU A 165 -0.38 22.40 -2.41
CA LEU A 165 -0.61 20.97 -2.37
C LEU A 165 -0.16 20.28 -3.67
N GLN A 166 -0.45 20.86 -4.84
CA GLN A 166 0.00 20.35 -6.14
C GLN A 166 1.54 20.23 -6.23
N LEU A 167 2.28 21.15 -5.61
CA LEU A 167 3.73 21.02 -5.51
C LEU A 167 4.16 19.83 -4.65
N ILE A 168 3.40 19.53 -3.58
CA ILE A 168 3.68 18.44 -2.64
C ILE A 168 3.24 17.10 -3.24
N GLU A 169 2.07 17.04 -3.86
CA GLU A 169 1.50 15.86 -4.52
C GLU A 169 2.44 15.28 -5.59
N ALA A 170 3.19 16.13 -6.28
CA ALA A 170 4.10 15.72 -7.34
C ALA A 170 5.23 14.77 -6.88
N PHE A 171 5.51 14.68 -5.58
CA PHE A 171 6.61 13.86 -5.04
C PHE A 171 6.26 13.02 -3.81
N MET A 172 5.03 13.14 -3.29
CA MET A 172 4.55 12.30 -2.20
C MET A 172 3.83 11.06 -2.78
N PRO A 173 4.05 9.87 -2.24
CA PRO A 173 3.30 8.66 -2.62
C PRO A 173 1.79 8.79 -2.48
N GLU A 174 1.33 9.59 -1.50
CA GLU A 174 -0.07 9.89 -1.26
C GLU A 174 -0.19 11.32 -0.76
N CYS A 175 -1.08 12.11 -1.37
CA CYS A 175 -1.39 13.47 -0.91
C CYS A 175 -2.75 13.88 -1.50
N ALA A 176 -3.75 14.13 -0.63
CA ALA A 176 -5.09 14.54 -1.06
C ALA A 176 -5.77 15.38 -0.01
N TRP A 177 -6.62 16.33 -0.42
CA TRP A 177 -7.50 17.06 0.48
C TRP A 177 -8.48 16.13 1.17
N LEU A 178 -8.80 16.42 2.41
CA LEU A 178 -9.91 15.78 3.13
C LEU A 178 -11.24 16.39 2.67
N ASP A 179 -12.24 15.53 2.48
CA ASP A 179 -13.63 15.96 2.35
C ASP A 179 -14.20 16.46 3.69
N ASP A 180 -15.46 16.92 3.72
CA ASP A 180 -16.10 17.41 4.93
C ASP A 180 -16.18 16.36 6.04
N GLY A 181 -16.54 15.11 5.70
CA GLY A 181 -16.66 14.01 6.65
C GLY A 181 -15.30 13.57 7.21
N GLU A 182 -14.30 13.50 6.35
CA GLU A 182 -12.91 13.21 6.74
C GLU A 182 -12.32 14.33 7.59
N THR A 183 -12.60 15.59 7.25
CA THR A 183 -12.17 16.76 8.03
C THR A 183 -12.76 16.72 9.43
N LEU A 184 -14.07 16.52 9.58
CA LEU A 184 -14.70 16.40 10.90
C LEU A 184 -14.19 15.20 11.69
N THR A 185 -13.95 14.07 11.02
CA THR A 185 -13.38 12.85 11.63
C THR A 185 -11.96 13.11 12.14
N TYR A 186 -11.13 13.79 11.35
CA TYR A 186 -9.78 14.19 11.75
C TYR A 186 -9.80 15.14 12.95
N LEU A 187 -10.58 16.22 12.91
CA LEU A 187 -10.68 17.18 14.00
C LEU A 187 -11.18 16.52 15.29
N HIS A 188 -12.18 15.63 15.21
CA HIS A 188 -12.65 14.84 16.33
C HIS A 188 -11.54 13.97 16.92
N SER A 189 -10.74 13.30 16.07
CA SER A 189 -9.64 12.45 16.51
C SER A 189 -8.51 13.21 17.23
N CYS A 190 -8.42 14.54 17.05
CA CYS A 190 -7.47 15.38 17.77
C CYS A 190 -7.88 15.62 19.24
N ILE A 191 -9.17 15.54 19.55
CA ILE A 191 -9.73 15.90 20.86
C ILE A 191 -10.50 14.76 21.54
N SER A 192 -10.48 13.56 20.95
CA SER A 192 -11.13 12.38 21.51
C SER A 192 -10.22 11.16 21.44
N THR A 193 -10.30 10.30 22.45
CA THR A 193 -9.66 8.96 22.43
C THR A 193 -10.52 7.93 21.71
N ARG A 194 -11.75 8.28 21.32
CA ARG A 194 -12.66 7.45 20.55
C ARG A 194 -12.44 7.70 19.07
N ARG A 195 -12.37 6.64 18.29
CA ARG A 195 -12.24 6.75 16.82
C ARG A 195 -13.50 6.23 16.16
N HIS A 196 -14.20 7.13 15.48
CA HIS A 196 -15.34 6.79 14.64
C HIS A 196 -15.47 7.86 13.55
N ARG A 197 -16.15 7.50 12.49
CA ARG A 197 -16.44 8.43 11.41
C ARG A 197 -17.50 9.41 11.86
N VAL A 198 -17.20 10.71 11.75
CA VAL A 198 -18.15 11.78 12.04
C VAL A 198 -18.96 12.05 10.78
N ARG A 199 -20.28 12.04 10.88
CA ARG A 199 -21.16 12.40 9.78
C ARG A 199 -21.30 13.91 9.71
N VAL A 200 -21.30 14.42 8.47
CA VAL A 200 -21.59 15.84 8.25
C VAL A 200 -23.07 16.08 8.60
N PRO A 201 -23.39 17.02 9.50
CA PRO A 201 -24.78 17.32 9.86
C PRO A 201 -25.51 17.98 8.68
N GLU A 202 -26.77 17.62 8.46
CA GLU A 202 -27.63 18.22 7.42
C GLU A 202 -27.87 19.71 7.63
N THR A 203 -27.91 20.12 8.90
CA THR A 203 -28.05 21.54 9.29
C THR A 203 -26.70 22.05 9.78
N PRO A 204 -26.24 23.22 9.32
CA PRO A 204 -24.99 23.81 9.82
C PRO A 204 -24.97 23.94 11.34
N MET A 205 -23.91 23.45 11.96
CA MET A 205 -23.69 23.46 13.41
C MET A 205 -22.32 24.03 13.73
N TYR A 206 -22.17 24.58 14.91
CA TYR A 206 -20.85 24.97 15.43
C TYR A 206 -20.02 23.73 15.71
N LEU A 207 -18.84 23.67 15.12
CA LEU A 207 -17.98 22.49 15.18
C LEU A 207 -17.43 22.22 16.58
N ASP A 208 -17.15 23.22 17.35
CA ASP A 208 -16.71 23.11 18.73
C ASP A 208 -17.72 22.36 19.61
N ALA A 209 -19.02 22.60 19.40
CA ALA A 209 -20.11 21.92 20.13
C ALA A 209 -20.35 20.50 19.56
N LEU A 210 -20.22 20.32 18.24
CA LEU A 210 -20.43 19.04 17.57
C LEU A 210 -19.35 18.02 17.94
N LEU A 211 -18.08 18.44 17.99
CA LEU A 211 -16.94 17.53 18.08
C LEU A 211 -16.49 17.21 19.52
N ALA A 212 -16.82 18.09 20.50
CA ALA A 212 -16.40 17.92 21.91
C ALA A 212 -17.25 16.87 22.63
N ASP A 213 -16.91 15.57 22.48
CA ASP A 213 -17.63 14.42 23.07
C ASP A 213 -17.09 13.99 24.44
N LEU A 214 -15.91 14.43 24.83
CA LEU A 214 -15.26 14.08 26.09
C LEU A 214 -14.93 15.34 26.91
N PRO A 215 -15.10 15.32 28.24
CA PRO A 215 -14.68 16.40 29.09
C PRO A 215 -13.17 16.46 29.25
N LEU A 216 -12.58 17.66 29.16
CA LEU A 216 -11.20 17.92 29.52
C LEU A 216 -11.12 18.35 30.97
N THR A 217 -10.38 17.63 31.81
CA THR A 217 -10.01 18.03 33.17
C THR A 217 -8.59 18.58 33.13
N GLY A 218 -8.44 19.86 33.47
CA GLY A 218 -7.12 20.51 33.50
C GLY A 218 -6.28 20.11 34.73
N GLY A 219 -5.17 20.81 34.93
CA GLY A 219 -4.23 20.60 36.03
C GLY A 219 -2.85 20.15 35.51
N LEU A 220 -1.98 19.75 36.43
CA LEU A 220 -0.62 19.28 36.11
C LEU A 220 -0.61 17.96 35.32
N GLU A 221 -1.66 17.19 35.47
CA GLU A 221 -1.91 15.92 34.81
C GLU A 221 -3.31 15.93 34.16
N PRO A 222 -3.44 16.54 32.98
CA PRO A 222 -4.74 16.67 32.35
C PRO A 222 -5.32 15.31 31.95
N ARG A 223 -6.67 15.25 31.95
CA ARG A 223 -7.42 14.07 31.52
C ARG A 223 -8.44 14.44 30.46
N LEU A 224 -8.59 13.56 29.47
CA LEU A 224 -9.62 13.62 28.45
C LEU A 224 -10.58 12.44 28.67
N GLY A 225 -11.75 12.70 29.20
CA GLY A 225 -12.62 11.66 29.74
C GLY A 225 -11.91 10.88 30.86
N ASN A 226 -11.73 9.57 30.67
CA ASN A 226 -11.01 8.71 31.62
C ASN A 226 -9.52 8.59 31.33
N ALA A 227 -9.05 9.05 30.19
CA ALA A 227 -7.66 8.90 29.77
C ALA A 227 -6.77 10.00 30.36
N HIS A 228 -5.68 9.59 31.00
CA HIS A 228 -4.64 10.50 31.49
C HIS A 228 -3.73 10.91 30.32
N LEU A 229 -3.70 12.21 30.03
CA LEU A 229 -2.82 12.77 28.99
C LEU A 229 -1.42 13.02 29.56
N ARG A 230 -0.40 12.73 28.74
CA ARG A 230 0.97 13.13 28.98
C ARG A 230 1.49 13.81 27.73
N ILE A 231 2.06 14.98 27.90
CA ILE A 231 2.48 15.84 26.80
C ILE A 231 3.97 16.11 26.92
N LEU A 232 4.67 16.00 25.80
CA LEU A 232 6.10 16.29 25.69
C LEU A 232 6.27 17.37 24.62
N THR A 233 7.04 18.42 24.93
CA THR A 233 7.41 19.46 23.96
C THR A 233 8.91 19.43 23.70
N VAL A 234 9.32 19.49 22.43
CA VAL A 234 10.71 19.64 22.02
C VAL A 234 11.14 21.08 22.26
N VAL A 235 12.20 21.27 23.06
CA VAL A 235 12.68 22.60 23.49
C VAL A 235 14.11 22.91 23.08
N GLY A 236 14.91 21.89 22.77
CA GLY A 236 16.29 22.05 22.31
C GLY A 236 16.53 21.20 21.06
N PHE A 237 17.39 21.69 20.19
CA PHE A 237 17.64 21.13 18.87
C PHE A 237 19.10 20.73 18.69
N PRO A 238 19.41 19.66 17.95
CA PRO A 238 20.77 19.28 17.63
C PRO A 238 21.46 20.35 16.76
N THR A 239 22.77 20.33 16.70
CA THR A 239 23.58 21.24 15.87
C THR A 239 23.34 21.05 14.37
N ALA A 240 22.87 19.89 13.94
CA ALA A 240 22.51 19.59 12.56
C ALA A 240 21.30 18.66 12.52
N THR A 241 20.43 18.84 11.56
CA THR A 241 19.27 17.98 11.33
C THR A 241 19.40 17.24 10.00
N THR A 242 18.84 16.04 9.95
CA THR A 242 18.72 15.23 8.73
C THR A 242 17.24 14.96 8.41
N PRO A 243 16.87 14.81 7.16
CA PRO A 243 15.48 14.49 6.78
C PRO A 243 14.95 13.26 7.50
N GLY A 244 13.76 13.38 8.12
CA GLY A 244 13.13 12.29 8.84
C GLY A 244 13.78 11.93 10.17
N ILE A 245 14.53 12.84 10.79
CA ILE A 245 15.30 12.60 12.02
C ILE A 245 14.43 12.08 13.18
N LEU A 246 13.15 12.38 13.22
CA LEU A 246 12.20 11.94 14.24
C LEU A 246 11.29 10.79 13.77
N ASP A 247 11.44 10.29 12.55
CA ASP A 247 10.55 9.27 11.96
C ASP A 247 10.57 7.92 12.69
N GLU A 248 11.59 7.66 13.52
CA GLU A 248 11.62 6.50 14.42
C GLU A 248 10.44 6.45 15.40
N LEU A 249 9.75 7.59 15.66
CA LEU A 249 8.51 7.64 16.41
C LEU A 249 7.42 6.75 15.77
N ASN A 250 7.42 6.58 14.44
CA ASN A 250 6.46 5.74 13.72
C ASN A 250 6.55 4.24 14.05
N ARG A 251 7.60 3.79 14.76
CA ARG A 251 7.79 2.39 15.19
C ARG A 251 7.21 2.09 16.58
N LEU A 252 6.78 3.11 17.33
CA LEU A 252 6.25 2.92 18.69
C LEU A 252 4.97 2.06 18.65
N ALA A 253 4.85 1.14 19.59
CA ALA A 253 3.77 0.14 19.67
C ALA A 253 2.63 0.60 20.60
N PHE A 254 2.21 1.86 20.51
CA PHE A 254 1.08 2.43 21.24
C PHE A 254 0.53 3.68 20.55
N PRO A 255 -0.73 4.09 20.83
CA PRO A 255 -1.32 5.27 20.23
C PRO A 255 -0.68 6.56 20.76
N TYR A 256 -0.46 7.51 19.84
CA TYR A 256 0.01 8.85 20.14
C TYR A 256 -0.43 9.86 19.07
N ARG A 257 -0.30 11.15 19.39
CA ARG A 257 -0.34 12.26 18.44
C ARG A 257 0.99 13.00 18.47
N TRP A 258 1.66 13.12 17.33
CA TRP A 258 2.87 13.92 17.15
C TRP A 258 2.50 15.09 16.22
N ALA A 259 2.35 16.28 16.78
CA ALA A 259 1.98 17.48 16.07
C ALA A 259 3.13 18.49 16.04
N THR A 260 3.49 18.95 14.86
CA THR A 260 4.45 20.04 14.65
C THR A 260 3.70 21.23 14.06
N ARG A 261 3.61 22.33 14.86
CA ARG A 261 3.05 23.59 14.44
C ARG A 261 4.17 24.53 14.01
N ALA A 262 4.02 25.19 12.86
CA ALA A 262 4.92 26.24 12.39
C ALA A 262 4.13 27.48 11.99
N ILE A 263 4.43 28.62 12.63
CA ILE A 263 3.90 29.94 12.29
C ILE A 263 4.94 30.61 11.40
N LEU A 264 4.62 30.77 10.12
CA LEU A 264 5.55 31.23 9.10
C LEU A 264 5.76 32.74 9.16
N LEU A 265 6.96 33.17 8.82
CA LEU A 265 7.35 34.57 8.78
C LEU A 265 7.67 34.98 7.35
N ASP A 266 7.26 36.19 6.97
CA ASP A 266 7.78 36.78 5.72
C ASP A 266 9.24 37.21 5.89
N LYS A 267 9.89 37.52 4.75
CA LYS A 267 11.31 37.88 4.72
C LYS A 267 11.64 39.08 5.60
N THR A 268 10.71 40.03 5.72
CA THR A 268 10.88 41.25 6.50
C THR A 268 10.86 40.96 8.01
N ASP A 269 9.86 40.22 8.47
CA ASP A 269 9.70 39.83 9.88
C ASP A 269 10.81 38.88 10.32
N ALA A 270 11.16 37.91 9.46
CA ALA A 270 12.27 36.97 9.67
C ALA A 270 13.61 37.72 9.79
N THR A 271 13.92 38.66 8.90
CA THR A 271 15.13 39.49 8.98
C THR A 271 15.19 40.31 10.26
N ARG A 272 14.04 40.90 10.68
CA ARG A 272 13.92 41.68 11.90
C ARG A 272 14.21 40.78 13.15
N LEU A 273 13.61 39.59 13.16
CA LEU A 273 13.77 38.62 14.24
C LEU A 273 15.24 38.15 14.36
N LEU A 274 15.81 37.66 13.28
CA LEU A 274 17.18 37.13 13.26
C LEU A 274 18.21 38.21 13.58
N THR A 275 18.02 39.44 13.09
CA THR A 275 18.85 40.60 13.44
C THR A 275 18.79 40.92 14.92
N LYS A 276 17.60 40.84 15.54
CA LYS A 276 17.41 41.02 16.99
C LYS A 276 18.15 39.92 17.77
N ILE A 277 18.01 38.66 17.40
CA ILE A 277 18.69 37.52 18.02
C ILE A 277 20.20 37.65 17.92
N ARG A 278 20.72 37.96 16.73
CA ARG A 278 22.15 38.20 16.48
C ARG A 278 22.70 39.30 17.42
N ARG A 279 22.01 40.46 17.51
CA ARG A 279 22.42 41.57 18.38
C ARG A 279 22.41 41.18 19.87
N GLN A 280 21.42 40.42 20.31
CA GLN A 280 21.32 39.94 21.69
C GLN A 280 22.49 39.01 22.06
N TRP A 281 22.82 38.06 21.22
CA TRP A 281 23.92 37.15 21.45
C TRP A 281 25.28 37.80 21.26
N PHE A 282 25.43 38.70 20.31
CA PHE A 282 26.61 39.52 20.11
C PHE A 282 26.92 40.37 21.35
N ALA A 283 25.88 40.98 21.96
CA ALA A 283 26.05 41.76 23.20
C ALA A 283 26.44 40.91 24.42
N LYS A 284 25.96 39.64 24.46
CA LYS A 284 26.33 38.71 25.55
C LYS A 284 27.71 38.09 25.39
N ARG A 285 28.37 38.24 24.26
CA ARG A 285 29.68 37.67 23.96
C ARG A 285 30.77 38.14 24.92
N LYS A 286 30.69 39.37 25.43
CA LYS A 286 31.64 39.91 26.41
C LYS A 286 30.87 40.34 27.67
N SER A 287 31.37 39.94 28.84
CA SER A 287 30.78 40.41 30.09
C SER A 287 30.99 41.92 30.26
N ILE A 288 30.10 42.57 30.96
CA ILE A 288 30.22 44.01 31.25
C ILE A 288 31.59 44.33 31.92
N ALA A 289 32.08 43.43 32.77
CA ALA A 289 33.39 43.51 33.36
C ALA A 289 34.56 43.39 32.37
N ALA A 290 34.41 42.51 31.33
CA ALA A 290 35.40 42.40 30.28
C ALA A 290 35.41 43.63 29.34
N ILE A 291 34.25 44.24 29.05
CA ILE A 291 34.15 45.47 28.29
C ILE A 291 34.74 46.65 29.02
N LEU A 292 34.45 46.77 30.35
CA LEU A 292 35.04 47.82 31.20
C LEU A 292 36.57 47.66 31.28
N LYS A 293 37.10 46.46 31.43
CA LYS A 293 38.52 46.18 31.42
C LYS A 293 39.19 46.55 30.11
N GLU A 294 38.60 46.20 28.96
CA GLU A 294 39.08 46.54 27.63
C GLU A 294 39.14 48.06 27.40
N VAL A 295 38.12 48.80 27.88
CA VAL A 295 38.09 50.26 27.82
C VAL A 295 39.16 50.91 28.76
N MET A 296 39.44 50.29 29.92
CA MET A 296 40.45 50.80 30.87
C MET A 296 41.88 50.41 30.54
N THR A 297 42.09 49.27 29.90
CA THR A 297 43.45 48.73 29.66
C THR A 297 43.89 48.79 28.18
N ASN A 298 42.97 49.13 27.27
CA ASN A 298 43.20 49.13 25.81
C ASN A 298 43.73 47.81 25.23
N GLU A 299 43.56 46.70 25.99
CA GLU A 299 43.92 45.33 25.57
C GLU A 299 42.68 44.50 25.37
N ALA A 300 42.60 43.77 24.24
CA ALA A 300 41.48 42.87 23.91
C ALA A 300 41.37 41.77 24.98
N SER A 301 40.22 41.65 25.65
CA SER A 301 39.98 40.59 26.63
C SER A 301 39.85 39.22 25.93
N ALA A 302 40.70 38.27 26.36
CA ALA A 302 40.65 36.90 25.86
C ALA A 302 39.43 36.08 26.34
N LEU A 303 38.65 36.64 27.30
CA LEU A 303 37.46 35.99 27.84
C LEU A 303 36.24 36.34 26.98
N VAL A 304 36.02 35.57 25.93
CA VAL A 304 34.83 35.61 25.08
C VAL A 304 33.98 34.39 25.45
N ASP A 305 32.69 34.64 25.69
CA ASP A 305 31.72 33.56 25.80
C ASP A 305 31.52 32.91 24.42
N THR A 306 32.10 31.73 24.28
CA THR A 306 32.12 30.95 23.05
C THR A 306 30.71 30.50 22.62
N ASP A 307 29.82 30.21 23.58
CA ASP A 307 28.44 29.83 23.31
C ASP A 307 27.65 31.03 22.70
N ALA A 308 27.81 32.21 23.30
CA ALA A 308 27.21 33.43 22.76
C ALA A 308 27.75 33.80 21.35
N ALA A 309 29.07 33.54 21.12
CA ALA A 309 29.69 33.78 19.83
C ALA A 309 29.17 32.82 18.77
N ASN A 310 29.02 31.52 19.07
CA ASN A 310 28.46 30.51 18.17
C ASN A 310 27.03 30.82 17.83
N LYS A 311 26.17 31.15 18.80
CA LYS A 311 24.76 31.53 18.55
C LYS A 311 24.62 32.82 17.74
N ALA A 312 25.56 33.75 17.84
CA ALA A 312 25.57 34.93 16.98
C ALA A 312 25.97 34.56 15.53
N ALA A 313 26.91 33.63 15.35
CA ALA A 313 27.32 33.12 14.05
C ALA A 313 26.18 32.30 13.37
N ASP A 314 25.47 31.48 14.14
CA ASP A 314 24.28 30.74 13.65
C ASP A 314 23.20 31.69 13.13
N ALA A 315 22.94 32.79 13.87
CA ALA A 315 21.99 33.82 13.42
C ALA A 315 22.47 34.56 12.15
N ASP A 316 23.78 34.72 11.97
CA ASP A 316 24.36 35.29 10.74
C ASP A 316 24.21 34.35 9.55
N LEU A 317 24.45 33.07 9.76
CA LEU A 317 24.23 32.04 8.72
C LEU A 317 22.76 31.99 8.29
N ALA A 318 21.83 31.97 9.25
CA ALA A 318 20.40 32.00 8.97
C ALA A 318 19.99 33.28 8.18
N LEU A 319 20.58 34.44 8.46
CA LEU A 319 20.36 35.66 7.68
C LEU A 319 20.91 35.56 6.25
N GLN A 320 22.02 34.85 6.03
CA GLN A 320 22.55 34.60 4.69
C GLN A 320 21.65 33.65 3.90
N GLU A 321 21.19 32.57 4.51
CA GLU A 321 20.26 31.61 3.90
C GLU A 321 18.91 32.28 3.51
N LEU A 322 18.38 33.12 4.42
CA LEU A 322 17.17 33.92 4.15
C LEU A 322 17.41 34.94 3.04
N GLY A 323 18.59 35.58 3.04
CA GLY A 323 18.97 36.55 2.01
C GLY A 323 19.07 35.92 0.63
N ALA A 324 19.62 34.73 0.54
CA ALA A 324 19.75 33.93 -0.68
C ALA A 324 18.44 33.22 -1.12
N ASP A 325 17.35 33.41 -0.40
CA ASP A 325 16.07 32.70 -0.61
C ASP A 325 16.20 31.17 -0.56
N TYR A 326 17.16 30.65 0.21
CA TYR A 326 17.37 29.21 0.35
C TYR A 326 16.36 28.59 1.31
N ALA A 327 16.08 29.24 2.45
CA ALA A 327 15.10 28.85 3.41
C ALA A 327 14.30 30.08 3.91
N GLY A 328 13.09 29.86 4.40
CA GLY A 328 12.31 30.80 5.19
C GLY A 328 12.49 30.56 6.68
N GLU A 329 11.82 31.36 7.53
CA GLU A 329 11.82 31.22 8.98
C GLU A 329 10.41 30.98 9.50
N ALA A 330 10.28 30.26 10.60
CA ALA A 330 9.04 30.00 11.29
C ALA A 330 9.24 29.89 12.80
N TYR A 331 8.22 30.24 13.57
CA TYR A 331 8.13 29.83 14.97
C TYR A 331 7.60 28.41 15.03
N VAL A 332 8.41 27.47 15.54
CA VAL A 332 8.07 26.04 15.51
C VAL A 332 7.83 25.50 16.93
N THR A 333 6.80 24.68 17.07
CA THR A 333 6.48 23.92 18.27
C THR A 333 6.20 22.48 17.89
N ALA A 334 7.04 21.55 18.33
CA ALA A 334 6.82 20.10 18.14
C ALA A 334 6.38 19.49 19.47
N THR A 335 5.23 18.84 19.47
CA THR A 335 4.57 18.30 20.66
C THR A 335 4.15 16.86 20.40
N VAL A 336 4.43 15.95 21.34
CA VAL A 336 3.90 14.58 21.32
C VAL A 336 2.98 14.37 22.50
N THR A 337 1.76 13.93 22.24
CA THR A 337 0.76 13.58 23.24
C THR A 337 0.54 12.08 23.26
N VAL A 338 0.66 11.46 24.44
CA VAL A 338 0.32 10.07 24.70
C VAL A 338 -0.76 9.99 25.77
N TRP A 339 -1.49 8.90 25.80
CA TRP A 339 -2.57 8.70 26.78
C TRP A 339 -2.73 7.23 27.15
N ASP A 340 -3.27 7.02 28.34
CA ASP A 340 -3.74 5.75 28.84
C ASP A 340 -4.76 5.97 29.96
N ASN A 341 -5.61 4.96 30.23
CA ASN A 341 -6.50 4.99 31.40
C ASN A 341 -5.73 4.82 32.72
N ASP A 342 -4.56 4.15 32.68
CA ASP A 342 -3.66 4.05 33.82
C ASP A 342 -2.58 5.16 33.71
N PRO A 343 -2.48 6.05 34.73
CA PRO A 343 -1.48 7.15 34.73
C PRO A 343 -0.03 6.66 34.70
N ARG A 344 0.24 5.44 35.20
CA ARG A 344 1.59 4.85 35.20
C ARG A 344 1.97 4.42 33.78
N ILE A 345 1.06 3.77 33.06
CA ILE A 345 1.26 3.36 31.66
C ILE A 345 1.41 4.61 30.78
N ALA A 346 0.58 5.64 30.98
CA ALA A 346 0.72 6.91 30.26
C ALA A 346 2.11 7.55 30.48
N ALA A 347 2.63 7.52 31.70
CA ALA A 347 3.97 8.04 32.02
C ALA A 347 5.09 7.18 31.41
N GLU A 348 4.90 5.85 31.31
CA GLU A 348 5.86 4.94 30.66
C GLU A 348 5.90 5.19 29.15
N LYS A 349 4.76 5.31 28.50
CA LYS A 349 4.66 5.70 27.08
C LYS A 349 5.41 7.01 26.80
N LEU A 350 5.24 8.01 27.66
CA LEU A 350 5.95 9.28 27.49
C LEU A 350 7.45 9.12 27.59
N ARG A 351 7.95 8.30 28.52
CA ARG A 351 9.39 8.00 28.65
C ARG A 351 9.97 7.32 27.40
N LEU A 352 9.19 6.44 26.76
CA LEU A 352 9.60 5.82 25.51
C LEU A 352 9.70 6.84 24.37
N VAL A 353 8.73 7.76 24.27
CA VAL A 353 8.79 8.88 23.32
C VAL A 353 10.02 9.76 23.59
N GLU A 354 10.22 10.14 24.84
CA GLU A 354 11.36 10.96 25.27
C GLU A 354 12.70 10.31 24.90
N LYS A 355 12.83 9.00 25.13
CA LYS A 355 14.02 8.23 24.74
C LYS A 355 14.33 8.29 23.25
N VAL A 356 13.29 8.18 22.39
CA VAL A 356 13.46 8.28 20.94
C VAL A 356 13.94 9.67 20.54
N ILE A 357 13.35 10.72 21.09
CA ILE A 357 13.66 12.12 20.79
C ILE A 357 15.06 12.49 21.29
N GLN A 358 15.39 12.14 22.53
CA GLN A 358 16.72 12.38 23.12
C GLN A 358 17.82 11.57 22.42
N GLY A 359 17.51 10.38 21.93
CA GLY A 359 18.43 9.56 21.13
C GLY A 359 18.83 10.18 19.79
N ARG A 360 18.20 11.31 19.41
CA ARG A 360 18.50 12.12 18.22
C ARG A 360 19.04 13.52 18.59
N ASP A 361 19.62 13.66 19.79
CA ASP A 361 20.21 14.89 20.32
C ASP A 361 19.24 16.08 20.49
N PHE A 362 17.92 15.82 20.52
CA PHE A 362 16.94 16.81 20.91
C PHE A 362 16.80 16.87 22.44
N THR A 363 16.53 18.06 22.97
CA THR A 363 16.06 18.20 24.35
C THR A 363 14.53 18.27 24.34
N ALA A 364 13.91 17.39 25.10
CA ALA A 364 12.45 17.35 25.25
C ALA A 364 12.08 17.61 26.72
N MET A 365 10.92 18.23 26.92
CA MET A 365 10.41 18.58 28.24
C MET A 365 9.02 17.97 28.43
N PRO A 366 8.83 17.06 29.40
CA PRO A 366 7.49 16.68 29.87
C PRO A 366 6.76 17.91 30.44
N GLU A 367 5.60 18.22 29.88
CA GLU A 367 4.83 19.39 30.30
C GLU A 367 4.00 19.07 31.55
N THR A 368 3.97 20.03 32.50
CA THR A 368 3.21 19.94 33.72
C THR A 368 2.29 21.15 33.86
N ILE A 369 2.83 22.30 34.27
CA ILE A 369 2.04 23.55 34.42
C ILE A 369 1.48 24.01 33.08
N ASN A 370 2.24 23.85 32.01
CA ASN A 370 1.90 24.22 30.64
C ASN A 370 1.20 23.07 29.86
N ALA A 371 0.81 21.99 30.55
CA ALA A 371 0.35 20.75 29.84
C ALA A 371 -0.92 20.99 29.00
N VAL A 372 -1.90 21.75 29.54
CA VAL A 372 -3.13 22.05 28.81
C VAL A 372 -2.86 22.95 27.62
N ASP A 373 -2.07 24.00 27.80
CA ASP A 373 -1.72 24.94 26.71
C ASP A 373 -0.88 24.26 25.64
N ALA A 374 0.02 23.33 26.01
CA ALA A 374 0.80 22.54 25.07
C ALA A 374 -0.10 21.61 24.25
N TRP A 375 -1.07 20.96 24.89
CA TRP A 375 -2.05 20.12 24.21
C TRP A 375 -2.94 20.93 23.28
N LEU A 376 -3.52 22.06 23.76
CA LEU A 376 -4.34 22.97 22.94
C LEU A 376 -3.54 23.49 21.74
N GLY A 377 -2.28 23.93 21.96
CA GLY A 377 -1.40 24.42 20.90
C GLY A 377 -0.98 23.36 19.88
N SER A 378 -1.25 22.07 20.13
CA SER A 378 -1.07 20.97 19.16
C SER A 378 -2.30 20.76 18.27
N LEU A 379 -3.45 21.41 18.57
CA LEU A 379 -4.66 21.28 17.76
C LEU A 379 -4.57 22.11 16.49
N PRO A 380 -4.98 21.59 15.34
CA PRO A 380 -4.96 22.33 14.08
C PRO A 380 -5.81 23.61 14.18
N GLY A 381 -5.24 24.73 13.73
CA GLY A 381 -5.87 26.04 13.83
C GLY A 381 -5.62 26.78 15.15
N HIS A 382 -5.08 26.14 16.19
CA HIS A 382 -4.82 26.79 17.48
C HIS A 382 -3.39 27.36 17.54
N VAL A 383 -3.21 28.58 17.05
CA VAL A 383 -1.89 29.22 16.91
C VAL A 383 -1.42 29.92 18.21
N TYR A 384 -2.29 30.18 19.16
CA TYR A 384 -2.01 30.98 20.35
C TYR A 384 -1.57 30.16 21.56
N GLY A 385 -1.91 28.89 21.64
CA GLY A 385 -1.48 27.99 22.72
C GLY A 385 0.01 27.67 22.64
N ASN A 386 0.59 27.33 23.78
CA ASN A 386 1.99 27.00 24.02
C ASN A 386 3.01 28.11 23.71
N VAL A 387 3.65 28.61 24.74
CA VAL A 387 4.64 29.72 24.70
C VAL A 387 6.02 29.29 24.12
N ARG A 388 6.24 27.97 23.93
CA ARG A 388 7.53 27.45 23.45
C ARG A 388 7.53 27.48 21.91
N GLN A 389 8.06 28.58 21.36
CA GLN A 389 8.06 28.90 19.95
C GLN A 389 9.45 29.33 19.48
N PRO A 390 10.46 28.45 19.46
CA PRO A 390 11.76 28.79 18.92
C PRO A 390 11.67 29.07 17.42
N PRO A 391 12.42 30.06 16.91
CA PRO A 391 12.59 30.28 15.48
C PRO A 391 13.44 29.19 14.86
N ILE A 392 12.97 28.63 13.75
CA ILE A 392 13.64 27.53 13.02
C ILE A 392 13.45 27.75 11.53
N SER A 393 14.47 27.44 10.72
CA SER A 393 14.37 27.54 9.27
C SER A 393 13.36 26.54 8.72
N THR A 394 12.72 26.87 7.58
CA THR A 394 11.76 25.99 6.92
C THR A 394 12.41 24.70 6.41
N LEU A 395 13.72 24.68 6.18
CA LEU A 395 14.47 23.47 5.85
C LEU A 395 14.57 22.54 7.07
N ASN A 396 14.99 23.06 8.21
CA ASN A 396 15.03 22.29 9.45
C ASN A 396 13.65 21.80 9.89
N LEU A 397 12.61 22.62 9.68
CA LEU A 397 11.22 22.20 9.86
C LEU A 397 10.90 20.97 9.00
N ALA A 398 11.27 20.99 7.70
CA ALA A 398 11.04 19.86 6.79
C ALA A 398 11.79 18.59 7.21
N HIS A 399 12.87 18.70 7.98
CA HIS A 399 13.60 17.57 8.54
C HIS A 399 12.91 16.97 9.78
N MET A 400 12.14 17.76 10.53
CA MET A 400 11.60 17.40 11.85
C MET A 400 10.12 17.00 11.83
N ILE A 401 9.43 17.18 10.72
CA ILE A 401 8.07 16.66 10.53
C ILE A 401 8.09 15.18 10.18
N PRO A 402 6.96 14.45 10.34
CA PRO A 402 6.87 13.07 9.87
C PRO A 402 7.04 13.01 8.35
N LEU A 403 8.26 12.69 7.90
CA LEU A 403 8.67 12.75 6.51
C LEU A 403 8.50 11.41 5.81
N SER A 404 8.85 10.32 6.47
CA SER A 404 8.68 8.96 5.98
C SER A 404 7.65 8.19 6.80
N ALA A 405 7.07 7.16 6.20
CA ALA A 405 5.96 6.43 6.75
C ALA A 405 6.17 4.92 6.71
N VAL A 406 5.61 4.21 7.66
CA VAL A 406 5.48 2.75 7.60
C VAL A 406 4.17 2.43 6.88
N TRP A 407 4.26 1.93 5.65
CA TRP A 407 3.07 1.64 4.85
C TRP A 407 2.36 0.37 5.35
N ALA A 408 1.11 0.51 5.74
CA ALA A 408 0.27 -0.60 6.22
C ALA A 408 -0.49 -1.32 5.08
N GLY A 409 -0.36 -0.87 3.84
CA GLY A 409 -1.19 -1.33 2.73
C GLY A 409 -2.58 -0.68 2.72
N PRO A 410 -3.37 -0.93 1.68
CA PRO A 410 -4.73 -0.37 1.57
C PRO A 410 -5.63 -0.96 2.64
N GLU A 411 -6.49 -0.15 3.23
CA GLU A 411 -7.48 -0.61 4.21
C GLU A 411 -8.50 -1.55 3.59
N ARG A 412 -8.79 -1.35 2.31
CA ARG A 412 -9.77 -2.09 1.52
C ARG A 412 -9.26 -2.24 0.08
N ASP A 413 -9.60 -3.33 -0.58
CA ASP A 413 -9.46 -3.42 -2.03
C ASP A 413 -10.59 -2.58 -2.66
N GLU A 414 -10.20 -1.46 -3.28
CA GLU A 414 -11.14 -0.49 -3.84
C GLU A 414 -11.85 -1.04 -5.07
N HIS A 415 -11.15 -1.86 -5.87
CA HIS A 415 -11.69 -2.44 -7.10
C HIS A 415 -12.81 -3.44 -6.81
N PHE A 416 -12.61 -4.33 -5.85
CA PHE A 416 -13.63 -5.30 -5.44
C PHE A 416 -14.57 -4.76 -4.36
N ALA A 417 -14.33 -3.57 -3.82
CA ALA A 417 -15.01 -3.01 -2.66
C ALA A 417 -15.09 -4.03 -1.49
N ALA A 418 -14.00 -4.77 -1.24
CA ALA A 418 -13.89 -5.91 -0.36
C ALA A 418 -12.64 -5.82 0.54
N PRO A 419 -12.44 -6.70 1.53
CA PRO A 419 -11.21 -6.76 2.29
C PRO A 419 -9.98 -7.01 1.41
N PRO A 420 -8.77 -6.60 1.86
CA PRO A 420 -7.51 -6.94 1.19
C PRO A 420 -7.33 -8.45 1.02
N LEU A 421 -6.56 -8.85 0.02
CA LEU A 421 -6.34 -10.27 -0.28
C LEU A 421 -5.64 -11.01 0.86
N LEU A 422 -4.58 -10.42 1.42
CA LEU A 422 -3.78 -11.04 2.49
C LEU A 422 -3.48 -10.02 3.60
N PHE A 423 -3.31 -10.54 4.82
CA PHE A 423 -2.77 -9.84 5.98
C PHE A 423 -1.41 -10.45 6.30
N GLY A 424 -0.32 -9.71 6.08
CA GLY A 424 1.04 -10.14 6.39
C GLY A 424 1.45 -9.70 7.79
N LYS A 425 2.25 -10.52 8.47
CA LYS A 425 2.95 -10.15 9.71
C LYS A 425 4.15 -9.27 9.37
N THR A 426 4.59 -8.44 10.28
CA THR A 426 5.77 -7.60 10.15
C THR A 426 6.54 -7.62 11.46
N GLU A 427 7.84 -7.28 11.43
CA GLU A 427 8.64 -7.18 12.66
C GLU A 427 8.16 -6.07 13.61
N GLY A 428 7.46 -5.06 13.07
CA GLY A 428 6.90 -3.97 13.85
C GLY A 428 5.43 -4.19 14.21
N SER A 429 4.87 -3.26 14.98
CA SER A 429 3.44 -3.29 15.37
C SER A 429 2.48 -2.85 14.27
N THR A 430 2.94 -2.46 13.08
CA THR A 430 2.09 -2.09 11.95
C THR A 430 1.93 -3.31 11.04
N PRO A 431 0.72 -3.91 10.91
CA PRO A 431 0.50 -5.04 10.01
C PRO A 431 0.58 -4.59 8.56
N PHE A 432 0.67 -5.54 7.64
CA PHE A 432 0.64 -5.25 6.22
C PHE A 432 -0.59 -5.87 5.55
N ARG A 433 -1.31 -5.06 4.80
CA ARG A 433 -2.49 -5.45 4.01
C ARG A 433 -2.10 -5.47 2.54
N PHE A 434 -2.17 -6.63 1.93
CA PHE A 434 -1.83 -6.82 0.53
C PHE A 434 -3.08 -6.93 -0.33
N SER A 435 -3.15 -6.15 -1.40
CA SER A 435 -4.14 -6.25 -2.47
C SER A 435 -3.44 -6.33 -3.82
N LEU A 436 -3.99 -7.07 -4.77
CA LEU A 436 -3.46 -7.17 -6.13
C LEU A 436 -3.62 -5.84 -6.90
N HIS A 437 -4.75 -5.16 -6.69
CA HIS A 437 -5.14 -4.02 -7.51
C HIS A 437 -4.44 -2.72 -7.13
N VAL A 438 -3.93 -2.05 -8.16
CA VAL A 438 -3.53 -0.64 -8.14
C VAL A 438 -4.41 0.07 -9.18
N GLY A 439 -5.44 0.76 -8.73
CA GLY A 439 -6.52 1.21 -9.60
C GLY A 439 -7.32 0.03 -10.15
N ASP A 440 -7.48 -0.05 -11.45
CA ASP A 440 -8.17 -1.12 -12.17
C ASP A 440 -7.25 -2.30 -12.61
N VAL A 441 -5.95 -2.23 -12.31
CA VAL A 441 -4.98 -3.23 -12.73
C VAL A 441 -4.60 -4.14 -11.55
N GLY A 442 -4.99 -5.43 -11.64
CA GLY A 442 -4.70 -6.46 -10.64
C GLY A 442 -3.51 -7.38 -10.99
N HIS A 443 -2.68 -7.01 -12.01
CA HIS A 443 -1.57 -7.86 -12.41
C HIS A 443 -0.39 -7.72 -11.46
N THR A 444 0.20 -8.84 -11.08
CA THR A 444 1.31 -8.92 -10.11
C THR A 444 2.43 -9.79 -10.65
N LEU A 445 3.67 -9.30 -10.53
CA LEU A 445 4.88 -10.06 -10.83
C LEU A 445 5.47 -10.61 -9.53
N VAL A 446 5.67 -11.93 -9.47
CA VAL A 446 6.32 -12.63 -8.35
C VAL A 446 7.68 -13.14 -8.79
N VAL A 447 8.75 -12.74 -8.11
CA VAL A 447 10.11 -13.15 -8.47
C VAL A 447 10.82 -13.70 -7.24
N GLY A 448 11.39 -14.90 -7.39
CA GLY A 448 12.17 -15.46 -6.32
C GLY A 448 12.89 -16.76 -6.70
N PRO A 449 14.12 -16.96 -6.20
CA PRO A 449 14.87 -18.16 -6.49
C PRO A 449 14.16 -19.42 -5.99
N THR A 450 14.55 -20.56 -6.53
CA THR A 450 14.02 -21.87 -6.11
C THR A 450 14.17 -22.04 -4.60
N GLY A 451 13.10 -22.49 -3.95
CA GLY A 451 13.09 -22.71 -2.50
C GLY A 451 12.89 -21.46 -1.63
N ALA A 452 12.70 -20.27 -2.22
CA ALA A 452 12.44 -19.03 -1.46
C ALA A 452 11.00 -18.93 -0.91
N GLY A 453 10.05 -19.79 -1.33
CA GLY A 453 8.67 -19.79 -0.86
C GLY A 453 7.64 -19.31 -1.87
N LYS A 454 8.00 -19.22 -3.16
CA LYS A 454 7.14 -18.77 -4.26
C LYS A 454 5.82 -19.54 -4.36
N SER A 455 5.89 -20.86 -4.49
CA SER A 455 4.71 -21.73 -4.70
C SER A 455 3.75 -21.68 -3.51
N VAL A 456 4.27 -21.58 -2.28
CA VAL A 456 3.46 -21.42 -1.07
C VAL A 456 2.65 -20.10 -1.11
N LEU A 457 3.28 -19.01 -1.54
CA LEU A 457 2.61 -17.73 -1.74
C LEU A 457 1.50 -17.84 -2.79
N LEU A 458 1.76 -18.51 -3.94
CA LEU A 458 0.78 -18.66 -5.02
C LEU A 458 -0.44 -19.48 -4.57
N ALA A 459 -0.22 -20.60 -3.86
CA ALA A 459 -1.30 -21.39 -3.29
C ALA A 459 -2.13 -20.63 -2.25
N LEU A 460 -1.47 -19.86 -1.38
CA LEU A 460 -2.17 -19.01 -0.41
C LEU A 460 -3.00 -17.92 -1.10
N MET A 461 -2.46 -17.29 -2.16
CA MET A 461 -3.20 -16.32 -2.94
C MET A 461 -4.44 -16.93 -3.59
N ALA A 462 -4.34 -18.14 -4.14
CA ALA A 462 -5.47 -18.87 -4.69
C ALA A 462 -6.58 -19.10 -3.64
N LEU A 463 -6.23 -19.63 -2.47
CA LEU A 463 -7.15 -19.87 -1.35
C LEU A 463 -7.82 -18.57 -0.88
N GLN A 464 -7.04 -17.51 -0.68
CA GLN A 464 -7.55 -16.25 -0.15
C GLN A 464 -8.32 -15.42 -1.19
N PHE A 465 -8.09 -15.64 -2.49
CA PHE A 465 -8.86 -14.99 -3.56
C PHE A 465 -10.33 -15.42 -3.56
N ARG A 466 -10.64 -16.58 -2.99
CA ARG A 466 -11.99 -17.09 -2.83
C ARG A 466 -12.89 -16.22 -1.95
N ARG A 467 -12.34 -15.25 -1.21
CA ARG A 467 -13.11 -14.25 -0.45
C ARG A 467 -13.94 -13.32 -1.33
N TYR A 468 -13.52 -13.14 -2.59
CA TYR A 468 -14.27 -12.31 -3.53
C TYR A 468 -15.43 -13.12 -4.12
N SER A 469 -16.64 -12.56 -4.02
CA SER A 469 -17.87 -13.27 -4.38
C SER A 469 -17.83 -13.81 -5.81
N ASN A 470 -18.25 -15.07 -5.99
CA ASN A 470 -18.27 -15.77 -7.26
C ASN A 470 -16.92 -15.81 -8.00
N SER A 471 -15.81 -15.71 -7.28
CA SER A 471 -14.47 -15.71 -7.86
C SER A 471 -14.10 -17.03 -8.54
N ARG A 472 -13.23 -16.91 -9.54
CA ARG A 472 -12.60 -18.03 -10.24
C ARG A 472 -11.09 -18.01 -10.10
N VAL A 473 -10.47 -19.19 -10.07
CA VAL A 473 -9.01 -19.35 -10.06
C VAL A 473 -8.61 -20.33 -11.14
N PHE A 474 -7.71 -19.90 -12.02
CA PHE A 474 -7.02 -20.74 -12.97
C PHE A 474 -5.52 -20.70 -12.68
N ALA A 475 -4.89 -21.85 -12.49
CA ALA A 475 -3.48 -21.92 -12.15
C ALA A 475 -2.74 -22.83 -13.13
N PHE A 476 -1.73 -22.28 -13.81
CA PHE A 476 -0.71 -23.05 -14.52
C PHE A 476 0.42 -23.27 -13.53
N ASP A 477 0.52 -24.51 -13.06
CA ASP A 477 1.40 -24.92 -11.97
C ASP A 477 2.60 -25.71 -12.53
N PHE A 478 3.70 -25.67 -11.82
CA PHE A 478 4.91 -26.42 -12.16
C PHE A 478 5.36 -27.27 -10.96
N GLY A 479 5.30 -28.59 -11.10
CA GLY A 479 5.68 -29.54 -10.07
C GLY A 479 4.60 -29.85 -9.03
N GLY A 480 3.31 -29.67 -9.36
CA GLY A 480 2.18 -30.07 -8.53
C GLY A 480 2.03 -29.29 -7.22
N SER A 481 2.56 -28.08 -7.17
CA SER A 481 2.67 -27.29 -5.94
C SER A 481 1.33 -26.74 -5.42
N ILE A 482 0.38 -26.52 -6.32
CA ILE A 482 -0.96 -25.99 -6.02
C ILE A 482 -2.02 -27.10 -5.91
N ARG A 483 -1.67 -28.35 -6.24
CA ARG A 483 -2.60 -29.49 -6.34
C ARG A 483 -3.43 -29.69 -5.08
N ALA A 484 -2.77 -29.76 -3.92
CA ALA A 484 -3.48 -29.96 -2.66
C ALA A 484 -4.50 -28.84 -2.36
N ALA A 485 -4.12 -27.59 -2.60
CA ALA A 485 -5.01 -26.45 -2.42
C ALA A 485 -6.19 -26.45 -3.40
N ALA A 486 -5.93 -26.74 -4.69
CA ALA A 486 -6.97 -26.82 -5.71
C ALA A 486 -8.02 -27.89 -5.40
N LEU A 487 -7.58 -29.10 -5.06
CA LEU A 487 -8.45 -30.20 -4.66
C LEU A 487 -9.23 -29.90 -3.37
N ALA A 488 -8.57 -29.28 -2.38
CA ALA A 488 -9.20 -28.89 -1.13
C ALA A 488 -10.30 -27.84 -1.31
N MET A 489 -10.17 -26.95 -2.30
CA MET A 489 -11.21 -25.99 -2.71
C MET A 489 -12.34 -26.63 -3.54
N GLY A 490 -12.33 -27.96 -3.76
CA GLY A 490 -13.28 -28.65 -4.61
C GLY A 490 -13.05 -28.41 -6.10
N GLY A 491 -11.85 -27.99 -6.47
CA GLY A 491 -11.46 -27.68 -7.84
C GLY A 491 -11.00 -28.90 -8.63
N ASP A 492 -10.77 -28.68 -9.93
CA ASP A 492 -10.20 -29.67 -10.85
C ASP A 492 -8.67 -29.49 -10.94
N TRP A 493 -7.96 -30.60 -10.94
CA TRP A 493 -6.54 -30.63 -11.22
C TRP A 493 -6.27 -31.50 -12.45
N HIS A 494 -5.49 -30.98 -13.38
CA HIS A 494 -5.27 -31.56 -14.69
C HIS A 494 -3.77 -31.73 -14.95
N ASP A 495 -3.32 -32.98 -15.07
CA ASP A 495 -1.94 -33.31 -15.47
C ASP A 495 -1.80 -33.30 -17.00
N LEU A 496 -1.28 -32.18 -17.53
CA LEU A 496 -1.06 -32.03 -18.97
C LEU A 496 0.09 -32.92 -19.49
N GLY A 497 1.08 -33.24 -18.65
CA GLY A 497 2.21 -34.14 -18.96
C GLY A 497 1.80 -35.61 -18.93
N GLY A 498 0.91 -35.99 -18.01
CA GLY A 498 0.38 -37.34 -17.88
C GLY A 498 -0.41 -37.82 -19.13
N GLY A 499 -1.03 -36.89 -19.85
CA GLY A 499 -1.70 -37.19 -21.13
C GLY A 499 -0.75 -37.66 -22.25
N LEU A 500 0.56 -37.46 -22.08
CA LEU A 500 1.60 -37.89 -23.01
C LEU A 500 2.19 -39.27 -22.63
N THR A 501 1.90 -39.84 -21.45
CA THR A 501 2.42 -41.10 -20.93
C THR A 501 1.32 -42.18 -20.80
N GLU A 502 1.65 -43.45 -21.01
CA GLU A 502 0.69 -44.54 -20.83
C GLU A 502 0.37 -44.79 -19.35
N GLY A 503 -0.92 -44.81 -19.01
CA GLY A 503 -1.40 -45.41 -17.76
C GLY A 503 -1.77 -44.46 -16.61
N SER A 504 -1.88 -43.17 -16.82
CA SER A 504 -2.43 -42.25 -15.79
C SER A 504 -3.97 -42.22 -15.84
N ALA A 505 -4.62 -42.48 -14.71
CA ALA A 505 -6.08 -42.48 -14.58
C ALA A 505 -6.72 -41.06 -14.67
N GLU A 506 -5.91 -40.01 -14.66
CA GLU A 506 -6.31 -38.59 -14.70
C GLU A 506 -5.80 -37.88 -15.96
N SER A 507 -5.67 -38.58 -17.08
CA SER A 507 -5.20 -38.00 -18.34
C SER A 507 -6.22 -36.99 -18.88
N VAL A 508 -5.80 -35.77 -19.01
CA VAL A 508 -6.57 -34.70 -19.67
C VAL A 508 -6.62 -35.01 -21.17
N SER A 509 -7.80 -34.92 -21.74
CA SER A 509 -7.99 -34.99 -23.18
C SER A 509 -8.74 -33.75 -23.67
N LEU A 510 -8.20 -33.07 -24.68
CA LEU A 510 -8.65 -31.84 -25.24
C LEU A 510 -9.21 -32.03 -26.64
N GLN A 511 -10.30 -31.35 -26.99
CA GLN A 511 -10.92 -31.35 -28.30
C GLN A 511 -10.98 -29.95 -28.91
N PRO A 512 -9.83 -29.39 -29.39
CA PRO A 512 -9.75 -28.01 -29.87
C PRO A 512 -10.67 -27.65 -31.03
N LEU A 513 -11.11 -28.64 -31.80
CA LEU A 513 -11.97 -28.43 -32.96
C LEU A 513 -13.46 -28.68 -32.70
N ALA A 514 -13.86 -28.95 -31.44
CA ALA A 514 -15.26 -29.24 -31.09
C ALA A 514 -16.23 -28.12 -31.53
N GLY A 515 -15.84 -26.87 -31.30
CA GLY A 515 -16.66 -25.66 -31.52
C GLY A 515 -16.67 -25.09 -32.94
N ILE A 516 -15.97 -25.69 -33.93
CA ILE A 516 -15.75 -25.10 -35.26
C ILE A 516 -17.02 -24.94 -36.12
N HIS A 517 -18.18 -25.42 -35.68
CA HIS A 517 -19.46 -25.12 -36.30
C HIS A 517 -19.81 -23.63 -36.17
N HIS A 518 -19.32 -22.94 -35.13
CA HIS A 518 -19.40 -21.50 -35.00
C HIS A 518 -18.28 -20.83 -35.81
N VAL A 519 -18.61 -19.79 -36.57
CA VAL A 519 -17.66 -19.10 -37.46
C VAL A 519 -16.45 -18.47 -36.66
N PRO A 520 -16.66 -17.81 -35.51
CA PRO A 520 -15.53 -17.29 -34.72
C PRO A 520 -14.58 -18.39 -34.26
N GLU A 521 -15.12 -19.52 -33.75
CA GLU A 521 -14.32 -20.67 -33.31
C GLU A 521 -13.53 -21.32 -34.48
N ARG A 522 -14.15 -21.39 -35.66
CA ARG A 522 -13.48 -21.87 -36.86
C ARG A 522 -12.35 -20.96 -37.31
N ALA A 523 -12.52 -19.64 -37.19
CA ALA A 523 -11.46 -18.67 -37.50
C ALA A 523 -10.29 -18.80 -36.51
N TRP A 524 -10.59 -18.89 -35.22
CA TRP A 524 -9.57 -19.16 -34.20
C TRP A 524 -8.83 -20.48 -34.46
N ALA A 525 -9.56 -21.56 -34.74
CA ALA A 525 -9.01 -22.87 -35.03
C ALA A 525 -8.09 -22.84 -36.28
N ALA A 526 -8.46 -22.09 -37.33
CA ALA A 526 -7.61 -21.92 -38.52
C ALA A 526 -6.28 -21.25 -38.16
N ASP A 527 -6.30 -20.16 -37.36
CA ASP A 527 -5.07 -19.48 -36.93
C ASP A 527 -4.24 -20.36 -35.99
N TRP A 528 -4.87 -21.12 -35.09
CA TRP A 528 -4.23 -22.07 -34.21
C TRP A 528 -3.52 -23.21 -34.98
N ILE A 529 -4.17 -23.82 -35.98
CA ILE A 529 -3.56 -24.83 -36.85
C ILE A 529 -2.42 -24.21 -37.68
N VAL A 530 -2.59 -23.00 -38.20
CA VAL A 530 -1.52 -22.27 -38.92
C VAL A 530 -0.28 -22.10 -38.01
N ALA A 531 -0.46 -21.77 -36.73
CA ALA A 531 0.65 -21.67 -35.79
C ALA A 531 1.38 -23.02 -35.58
N ILE A 532 0.65 -24.14 -35.52
CA ILE A 532 1.21 -25.48 -35.46
C ILE A 532 2.01 -25.76 -36.74
N LEU A 533 1.42 -25.55 -37.93
CA LEU A 533 2.07 -25.81 -39.22
C LEU A 533 3.37 -24.99 -39.41
N MET A 534 3.37 -23.72 -38.97
CA MET A 534 4.58 -22.88 -39.01
C MET A 534 5.73 -23.45 -38.15
N ARG A 535 5.41 -24.01 -36.98
CA ARG A 535 6.41 -24.64 -36.10
C ARG A 535 6.97 -25.92 -36.68
N GLU A 536 6.14 -26.67 -37.41
CA GLU A 536 6.53 -27.87 -38.16
C GLU A 536 7.27 -27.55 -39.49
N GLY A 537 7.59 -26.27 -39.73
CA GLY A 537 8.38 -25.82 -40.88
C GLY A 537 7.60 -25.66 -42.18
N VAL A 538 6.27 -25.62 -42.12
CA VAL A 538 5.42 -25.40 -43.29
C VAL A 538 5.36 -23.92 -43.67
N ALA A 539 5.66 -23.58 -44.93
CA ALA A 539 5.49 -22.22 -45.43
C ALA A 539 4.01 -21.92 -45.66
N ILE A 540 3.53 -20.89 -44.93
CA ILE A 540 2.12 -20.49 -45.01
C ILE A 540 1.86 -19.58 -46.19
N THR A 541 1.30 -20.17 -47.29
CA THR A 541 0.88 -19.44 -48.47
C THR A 541 -0.64 -19.19 -48.44
N PRO A 542 -1.18 -18.26 -49.25
CA PRO A 542 -2.62 -18.07 -49.37
C PRO A 542 -3.37 -19.38 -49.74
N GLU A 543 -2.76 -20.23 -50.55
CA GLU A 543 -3.30 -21.53 -50.94
C GLU A 543 -3.40 -22.47 -49.73
N VAL A 544 -2.39 -22.53 -48.85
CA VAL A 544 -2.45 -23.34 -47.63
C VAL A 544 -3.60 -22.85 -46.74
N LYS A 545 -3.78 -21.53 -46.57
CA LYS A 545 -4.92 -21.00 -45.81
C LYS A 545 -6.27 -21.36 -46.40
N GLU A 546 -6.40 -21.32 -47.71
CA GLU A 546 -7.64 -21.68 -48.41
C GLU A 546 -7.94 -23.18 -48.26
N HIS A 547 -6.98 -24.06 -48.45
CA HIS A 547 -7.11 -25.49 -48.23
C HIS A 547 -7.52 -25.82 -46.80
N LEU A 548 -6.87 -25.16 -45.81
CA LEU A 548 -7.19 -25.33 -44.40
C LEU A 548 -8.61 -24.87 -44.07
N TRP A 549 -8.99 -23.67 -44.55
CA TRP A 549 -10.34 -23.13 -44.32
C TRP A 549 -11.41 -24.01 -44.92
N THR A 550 -11.18 -24.56 -46.12
CA THR A 550 -12.11 -25.46 -46.80
C THR A 550 -12.25 -26.79 -46.04
N ALA A 551 -11.16 -27.35 -45.58
CA ALA A 551 -11.18 -28.57 -44.77
C ALA A 551 -11.90 -28.36 -43.43
N LEU A 552 -11.60 -27.27 -42.71
CA LEU A 552 -12.31 -26.91 -41.45
C LEU A 552 -13.80 -26.65 -41.67
N THR A 553 -14.18 -26.05 -42.79
CA THR A 553 -15.58 -25.84 -43.13
C THR A 553 -16.31 -27.15 -43.42
N SER A 554 -15.67 -28.08 -44.07
CA SER A 554 -16.22 -29.43 -44.28
C SER A 554 -16.33 -30.20 -42.95
N LEU A 555 -15.31 -30.15 -42.12
CA LEU A 555 -15.30 -30.82 -40.80
C LEU A 555 -16.36 -30.23 -39.85
N ALA A 556 -16.67 -28.95 -39.97
CA ALA A 556 -17.72 -28.30 -39.16
C ALA A 556 -19.12 -28.91 -39.35
N SER A 557 -19.34 -29.59 -40.50
CA SER A 557 -20.61 -30.28 -40.78
C SER A 557 -20.66 -31.72 -40.23
N ALA A 558 -19.52 -32.26 -39.75
CA ALA A 558 -19.43 -33.56 -39.12
C ALA A 558 -20.00 -33.57 -37.70
N PRO A 559 -20.36 -34.75 -37.15
CA PRO A 559 -20.65 -34.89 -35.71
C PRO A 559 -19.50 -34.39 -34.83
N VAL A 560 -19.83 -33.92 -33.63
CA VAL A 560 -18.79 -33.34 -32.70
C VAL A 560 -17.65 -34.33 -32.44
N VAL A 561 -17.93 -35.61 -32.26
CA VAL A 561 -16.95 -36.66 -32.00
C VAL A 561 -15.92 -36.82 -33.13
N GLU A 562 -16.26 -36.42 -34.36
CA GLU A 562 -15.35 -36.49 -35.51
C GLU A 562 -14.56 -35.18 -35.74
N ARG A 563 -14.87 -34.13 -35.00
CA ARG A 563 -14.20 -32.84 -35.12
C ARG A 563 -12.86 -32.86 -34.36
N THR A 564 -11.99 -33.67 -34.85
CA THR A 564 -10.65 -33.93 -34.27
C THR A 564 -9.57 -33.51 -35.28
N ILE A 565 -8.32 -33.42 -34.82
CA ILE A 565 -7.18 -33.10 -35.71
C ILE A 565 -6.99 -34.23 -36.74
N THR A 566 -7.20 -35.49 -36.34
CA THR A 566 -7.23 -36.63 -37.26
C THR A 566 -8.33 -36.44 -38.30
N GLY A 567 -9.56 -36.07 -37.91
CA GLY A 567 -10.65 -35.76 -38.82
C GLY A 567 -10.30 -34.67 -39.83
N LEU A 568 -9.61 -33.60 -39.35
CA LEU A 568 -9.10 -32.56 -40.22
C LEU A 568 -8.05 -33.08 -41.18
N ALA A 569 -7.08 -33.87 -40.73
CA ALA A 569 -6.00 -34.40 -41.53
C ALA A 569 -6.53 -35.28 -42.67
N VAL A 570 -7.63 -36.03 -42.46
CA VAL A 570 -8.27 -36.84 -43.51
C VAL A 570 -8.80 -35.95 -44.63
N LEU A 571 -9.37 -34.77 -44.31
CA LEU A 571 -9.98 -33.85 -45.27
C LEU A 571 -8.97 -32.99 -46.02
N LEU A 572 -7.76 -32.83 -45.52
CA LEU A 572 -6.70 -32.09 -46.21
C LEU A 572 -6.24 -32.86 -47.49
N GLN A 573 -5.96 -32.14 -48.57
CA GLN A 573 -5.49 -32.75 -49.83
C GLN A 573 -3.95 -32.82 -49.90
N SER A 574 -3.23 -31.90 -49.22
CA SER A 574 -1.77 -31.81 -49.21
C SER A 574 -1.14 -32.86 -48.28
N ASN A 575 -0.22 -33.68 -48.80
CA ASN A 575 0.54 -34.63 -47.99
C ASN A 575 1.47 -33.92 -46.98
N ASP A 576 2.02 -32.77 -47.36
CA ASP A 576 2.91 -32.00 -46.48
C ASP A 576 2.17 -31.52 -45.24
N LEU A 577 0.92 -31.01 -45.40
CA LEU A 577 0.08 -30.60 -44.28
C LEU A 577 -0.32 -31.80 -43.40
N LYS A 578 -0.61 -32.95 -44.00
CA LYS A 578 -0.91 -34.20 -43.25
C LYS A 578 0.28 -34.63 -42.40
N GLN A 579 1.49 -34.59 -42.98
CA GLN A 579 2.72 -35.00 -42.28
C GLN A 579 3.02 -34.02 -41.11
N ALA A 580 2.86 -32.75 -41.31
CA ALA A 580 3.05 -31.75 -40.27
C ALA A 580 2.07 -31.89 -39.09
N LEU A 581 0.83 -32.31 -39.36
CA LEU A 581 -0.20 -32.51 -38.31
C LEU A 581 -0.11 -33.91 -37.66
N ARG A 582 0.62 -34.85 -38.24
CA ARG A 582 0.70 -36.26 -37.78
C ARG A 582 1.08 -36.38 -36.29
N PRO A 583 2.04 -35.63 -35.74
CA PRO A 583 2.37 -35.73 -34.33
C PRO A 583 1.17 -35.40 -33.39
N PHE A 584 0.20 -34.64 -33.87
CA PHE A 584 -0.96 -34.17 -33.11
C PHE A 584 -2.21 -35.01 -33.37
N CYS A 585 -2.18 -35.98 -34.33
CA CYS A 585 -3.25 -36.92 -34.61
C CYS A 585 -3.27 -38.07 -33.61
N VAL A 586 -4.35 -38.83 -33.56
CA VAL A 586 -4.60 -39.93 -32.60
C VAL A 586 -3.44 -40.93 -32.45
N ASP A 587 -2.77 -41.26 -33.54
CA ASP A 587 -1.61 -42.15 -33.57
C ASP A 587 -0.26 -41.42 -33.30
N GLY A 588 -0.26 -40.12 -33.11
CA GLY A 588 0.92 -39.29 -32.89
C GLY A 588 1.28 -39.11 -31.41
N ALA A 589 2.46 -38.54 -31.17
CA ALA A 589 3.00 -38.37 -29.84
C ALA A 589 2.10 -37.49 -28.93
N TYR A 590 1.32 -36.57 -29.50
CA TYR A 590 0.48 -35.59 -28.78
C TYR A 590 -1.02 -35.83 -28.96
N GLY A 591 -1.39 -36.87 -29.72
CA GLY A 591 -2.78 -37.10 -30.09
C GLY A 591 -3.67 -37.43 -28.90
N ARG A 592 -3.16 -38.18 -27.92
CA ARG A 592 -3.92 -38.45 -26.68
C ARG A 592 -4.35 -37.18 -25.95
N LEU A 593 -3.54 -36.12 -25.99
CA LEU A 593 -3.83 -34.87 -25.31
C LEU A 593 -4.74 -33.94 -26.15
N LEU A 594 -4.50 -33.86 -27.48
CA LEU A 594 -5.08 -32.84 -28.35
C LEU A 594 -6.11 -33.33 -29.36
N ASP A 595 -6.29 -34.64 -29.51
CA ASP A 595 -7.12 -35.25 -30.56
C ASP A 595 -8.23 -36.13 -29.98
N ALA A 596 -8.83 -35.69 -28.90
CA ALA A 596 -9.91 -36.38 -28.21
C ALA A 596 -11.25 -36.25 -28.95
N GLU A 597 -12.07 -37.29 -28.82
CA GLU A 597 -13.47 -37.31 -29.29
C GLU A 597 -14.39 -36.50 -28.32
N HIS A 598 -13.97 -36.38 -27.06
CA HIS A 598 -14.68 -35.62 -26.01
C HIS A 598 -13.69 -34.87 -25.17
N GLU A 599 -14.06 -33.64 -24.85
CA GLU A 599 -13.24 -32.80 -23.94
C GLU A 599 -13.46 -33.19 -22.48
N HIS A 600 -12.40 -33.31 -21.71
CA HIS A 600 -12.41 -33.60 -20.27
C HIS A 600 -11.87 -32.43 -19.44
N LEU A 601 -12.14 -31.18 -19.87
CA LEU A 601 -11.97 -30.01 -19.03
C LEU A 601 -13.21 -29.80 -18.16
N GLY A 602 -13.07 -29.87 -16.86
CA GLY A 602 -14.13 -29.58 -15.91
C GLY A 602 -14.66 -28.13 -15.99
N GLU A 603 -15.79 -27.87 -15.33
CA GLU A 603 -16.38 -26.53 -15.21
C GLU A 603 -16.18 -25.87 -13.84
N ALA A 604 -15.36 -26.49 -13.00
CA ALA A 604 -15.10 -26.00 -11.64
C ALA A 604 -14.61 -24.53 -11.64
N SER A 605 -14.97 -23.80 -10.60
CA SER A 605 -14.53 -22.41 -10.40
C SER A 605 -13.05 -22.31 -10.05
N VAL A 606 -12.40 -23.42 -9.68
CA VAL A 606 -10.97 -23.54 -9.47
C VAL A 606 -10.46 -24.62 -10.39
N GLN A 607 -9.49 -24.29 -11.22
CA GLN A 607 -8.83 -25.24 -12.13
C GLN A 607 -7.33 -25.05 -12.06
N ALA A 608 -6.59 -26.10 -11.86
CA ALA A 608 -5.14 -26.11 -11.88
C ALA A 608 -4.62 -27.05 -12.96
N PHE A 609 -3.64 -26.60 -13.72
CA PHE A 609 -3.03 -27.29 -14.85
C PHE A 609 -1.56 -27.53 -14.54
N GLU A 610 -1.15 -28.81 -14.39
CA GLU A 610 0.24 -29.18 -14.21
C GLU A 610 0.98 -29.14 -15.55
N THR A 611 2.05 -28.37 -15.62
CA THR A 611 2.76 -28.06 -16.86
C THR A 611 4.16 -28.67 -16.96
N GLU A 612 4.74 -29.24 -15.89
CA GLU A 612 6.13 -29.77 -15.87
C GLU A 612 6.40 -30.77 -17.00
N GLY A 613 5.51 -31.74 -17.18
CA GLY A 613 5.67 -32.75 -18.23
C GLY A 613 5.32 -32.28 -19.64
N LEU A 614 4.69 -31.11 -19.79
CA LEU A 614 4.32 -30.53 -21.08
C LEU A 614 5.43 -29.60 -21.61
N ILE A 615 6.03 -28.80 -20.72
CA ILE A 615 6.99 -27.76 -21.08
C ILE A 615 8.26 -28.42 -21.66
N GLY A 616 8.76 -27.85 -22.78
CA GLY A 616 9.86 -28.41 -23.54
C GLY A 616 9.44 -29.42 -24.62
N THR A 617 8.16 -29.78 -24.68
CA THR A 617 7.62 -30.59 -25.78
C THR A 617 7.14 -29.70 -26.94
N GLY A 618 7.08 -30.26 -28.14
CA GLY A 618 6.53 -29.58 -29.34
C GLY A 618 5.04 -29.21 -29.20
N ALA A 619 4.29 -29.88 -28.29
CA ALA A 619 2.89 -29.62 -28.04
C ALA A 619 2.63 -28.42 -27.13
N ALA A 620 3.58 -28.02 -26.29
CA ALA A 620 3.37 -27.03 -25.25
C ALA A 620 2.71 -25.71 -25.75
N PRO A 621 3.20 -25.06 -26.82
CA PRO A 621 2.59 -23.84 -27.32
C PRO A 621 1.17 -24.04 -27.84
N ALA A 622 0.89 -25.18 -28.49
CA ALA A 622 -0.44 -25.48 -29.01
C ALA A 622 -1.47 -25.71 -27.87
N VAL A 623 -1.06 -26.47 -26.84
CA VAL A 623 -1.88 -26.75 -25.64
C VAL A 623 -2.16 -25.48 -24.86
N LEU A 624 -1.13 -24.69 -24.57
CA LEU A 624 -1.27 -23.44 -23.82
C LEU A 624 -2.16 -22.44 -24.57
N ALA A 625 -1.96 -22.28 -25.89
CA ALA A 625 -2.81 -21.40 -26.70
C ALA A 625 -4.28 -21.84 -26.65
N TYR A 626 -4.56 -23.14 -26.70
CA TYR A 626 -5.93 -23.66 -26.57
C TYR A 626 -6.52 -23.40 -25.19
N LEU A 627 -5.78 -23.72 -24.12
CA LEU A 627 -6.25 -23.49 -22.74
C LEU A 627 -6.51 -22.01 -22.48
N PHE A 628 -5.66 -21.11 -22.97
CA PHE A 628 -5.88 -19.67 -22.85
C PHE A 628 -7.14 -19.23 -23.57
N HIS A 629 -7.40 -19.75 -24.77
CA HIS A 629 -8.64 -19.49 -25.52
C HIS A 629 -9.87 -19.94 -24.71
N ARG A 630 -9.82 -21.15 -24.15
CA ARG A 630 -10.91 -21.68 -23.32
C ARG A 630 -11.13 -20.91 -22.02
N ILE A 631 -10.06 -20.40 -21.39
CA ILE A 631 -10.16 -19.56 -20.21
C ILE A 631 -10.78 -18.20 -20.61
N GLU A 632 -10.35 -17.63 -21.73
CA GLU A 632 -10.86 -16.34 -22.22
C GLU A 632 -12.37 -16.35 -22.47
N ASP A 633 -12.89 -17.44 -23.00
CA ASP A 633 -14.35 -17.66 -23.21
C ASP A 633 -15.14 -17.68 -21.89
N ARG A 634 -14.46 -18.04 -20.79
CA ARG A 634 -15.06 -18.09 -19.45
C ARG A 634 -14.99 -16.78 -18.70
N LEU A 635 -14.27 -15.76 -19.23
CA LEU A 635 -14.15 -14.46 -18.58
C LEU A 635 -15.40 -13.61 -18.83
N ASP A 636 -16.35 -13.71 -17.92
CA ASP A 636 -17.68 -13.07 -17.96
C ASP A 636 -17.82 -11.84 -17.04
N GLY A 637 -16.70 -11.31 -16.54
CA GLY A 637 -16.65 -10.15 -15.63
C GLY A 637 -16.63 -10.50 -14.14
N ARG A 638 -16.76 -11.77 -13.77
CA ARG A 638 -16.53 -12.23 -12.39
C ARG A 638 -15.06 -12.06 -12.00
N PRO A 639 -14.75 -11.78 -10.71
CA PRO A 639 -13.38 -11.75 -10.21
C PRO A 639 -12.65 -13.04 -10.61
N THR A 640 -11.59 -12.91 -11.39
CA THR A 640 -10.82 -14.08 -11.86
C THR A 640 -9.34 -13.89 -11.58
N LEU A 641 -8.72 -14.90 -10.97
CA LEU A 641 -7.29 -14.96 -10.73
C LEU A 641 -6.66 -15.99 -11.67
N LEU A 642 -5.68 -15.53 -12.45
CA LEU A 642 -4.84 -16.38 -13.28
C LEU A 642 -3.44 -16.44 -12.67
N ILE A 643 -3.01 -17.60 -12.24
CA ILE A 643 -1.66 -17.85 -11.74
C ILE A 643 -0.87 -18.55 -12.83
N VAL A 644 0.30 -18.02 -13.18
CA VAL A 644 1.22 -18.60 -14.16
C VAL A 644 2.56 -18.80 -13.48
N ASP A 645 2.82 -20.00 -12.98
CA ASP A 645 4.12 -20.36 -12.39
C ASP A 645 5.11 -20.80 -13.47
N GLU A 646 6.37 -20.39 -13.33
CA GLU A 646 7.45 -20.59 -14.31
C GLU A 646 7.08 -20.14 -15.73
N GLY A 647 6.32 -19.06 -15.82
CA GLY A 647 5.78 -18.54 -17.09
C GLY A 647 6.84 -18.15 -18.14
N TRP A 648 8.10 -17.98 -17.73
CA TRP A 648 9.22 -17.70 -18.64
C TRP A 648 9.45 -18.82 -19.65
N LEU A 649 9.18 -20.09 -19.27
CA LEU A 649 9.33 -21.25 -20.14
C LEU A 649 8.46 -21.19 -21.40
N ALA A 650 7.33 -20.44 -21.31
CA ALA A 650 6.46 -20.21 -22.45
C ALA A 650 6.82 -18.93 -23.24
N LEU A 651 7.72 -18.08 -22.74
CA LEU A 651 8.09 -16.81 -23.37
C LEU A 651 9.09 -16.95 -24.52
N ASP A 652 9.72 -18.11 -24.66
CA ASP A 652 10.63 -18.42 -25.77
C ASP A 652 9.86 -18.59 -27.10
N ASP A 653 8.55 -18.88 -27.04
CA ASP A 653 7.70 -18.93 -28.23
C ASP A 653 7.15 -17.52 -28.56
N GLU A 654 7.52 -17.00 -29.76
CA GLU A 654 7.12 -15.65 -30.19
C GLU A 654 5.61 -15.45 -30.30
N GLY A 655 4.88 -16.48 -30.72
CA GLY A 655 3.42 -16.44 -30.87
C GLY A 655 2.75 -16.35 -29.51
N PHE A 656 3.17 -17.19 -28.57
CA PHE A 656 2.67 -17.19 -27.21
C PHE A 656 3.02 -15.89 -26.46
N ALA A 657 4.26 -15.42 -26.60
CA ALA A 657 4.68 -14.14 -26.01
C ALA A 657 3.85 -12.95 -26.52
N GLY A 658 3.50 -12.96 -27.82
CA GLY A 658 2.59 -11.97 -28.42
C GLY A 658 1.19 -12.02 -27.81
N GLN A 659 0.61 -13.20 -27.65
CA GLN A 659 -0.70 -13.43 -27.07
C GLN A 659 -0.74 -13.04 -25.58
N LEU A 660 0.26 -13.39 -24.80
CA LEU A 660 0.36 -12.99 -23.38
C LEU A 660 0.45 -11.47 -23.24
N ARG A 661 1.17 -10.79 -24.12
CA ARG A 661 1.24 -9.32 -24.15
C ARG A 661 -0.14 -8.69 -24.39
N GLU A 662 -0.91 -9.21 -25.30
CA GLU A 662 -2.27 -8.74 -25.58
C GLU A 662 -3.19 -9.04 -24.40
N TRP A 663 -3.06 -10.20 -23.81
CA TRP A 663 -3.80 -10.61 -22.63
C TRP A 663 -3.59 -9.65 -21.46
N LEU A 664 -2.36 -9.35 -21.09
CA LEU A 664 -2.05 -8.41 -20.01
C LEU A 664 -2.71 -7.04 -20.21
N LYS A 665 -2.97 -6.63 -21.46
CA LYS A 665 -3.66 -5.37 -21.77
C LYS A 665 -5.18 -5.47 -21.71
N THR A 666 -5.74 -6.62 -22.04
CA THR A 666 -7.19 -6.81 -22.21
C THR A 666 -7.89 -7.39 -21.00
N LEU A 667 -7.21 -8.23 -20.22
CA LEU A 667 -7.79 -8.97 -19.10
C LEU A 667 -8.33 -8.08 -17.98
N ARG A 668 -7.71 -6.91 -17.75
CA ARG A 668 -8.24 -5.94 -16.79
C ARG A 668 -9.70 -5.55 -17.08
N LYS A 669 -10.07 -5.43 -18.35
CA LYS A 669 -11.45 -5.09 -18.76
C LYS A 669 -12.43 -6.24 -18.50
N LYS A 670 -11.93 -7.47 -18.36
CA LYS A 670 -12.69 -8.68 -18.06
C LYS A 670 -12.67 -9.05 -16.56
N ASN A 671 -12.19 -8.12 -15.70
CA ASN A 671 -12.08 -8.32 -14.26
C ASN A 671 -11.15 -9.50 -13.87
N ALA A 672 -10.10 -9.70 -14.67
CA ALA A 672 -9.15 -10.78 -14.47
C ALA A 672 -7.75 -10.23 -14.08
N SER A 673 -7.20 -10.79 -13.01
CA SER A 673 -5.88 -10.49 -12.47
C SER A 673 -4.90 -11.61 -12.81
N VAL A 674 -3.71 -11.27 -13.29
CA VAL A 674 -2.66 -12.25 -13.58
C VAL A 674 -1.55 -12.14 -12.53
N VAL A 675 -1.22 -13.26 -11.91
CA VAL A 675 -0.03 -13.42 -11.08
C VAL A 675 1.00 -14.21 -11.89
N PHE A 676 1.98 -13.50 -12.39
CA PHE A 676 3.06 -14.08 -13.18
C PHE A 676 4.26 -14.34 -12.28
N ALA A 677 4.68 -15.60 -12.18
CA ALA A 677 5.75 -16.01 -11.29
C ALA A 677 6.95 -16.56 -12.05
N THR A 678 8.17 -16.20 -11.58
CA THR A 678 9.44 -16.65 -12.18
C THR A 678 10.53 -16.79 -11.12
N GLN A 679 11.56 -17.55 -11.43
CA GLN A 679 12.71 -17.74 -10.52
C GLN A 679 13.68 -16.56 -10.54
N SER A 680 13.82 -15.89 -11.68
CA SER A 680 14.80 -14.81 -11.84
C SER A 680 14.28 -13.66 -12.70
N LEU A 681 14.66 -12.45 -12.34
CA LEU A 681 14.45 -11.27 -13.19
C LEU A 681 15.23 -11.37 -14.51
N SER A 682 16.35 -12.11 -14.56
CA SER A 682 17.13 -12.28 -15.79
C SER A 682 16.33 -13.01 -16.87
N ASP A 683 15.45 -13.93 -16.50
CA ASP A 683 14.61 -14.66 -17.44
C ASP A 683 13.63 -13.73 -18.16
N ILE A 684 13.09 -12.78 -17.40
CA ILE A 684 12.23 -11.74 -17.97
C ILE A 684 13.06 -10.72 -18.77
N ASP A 685 14.17 -10.23 -18.21
CA ASP A 685 14.99 -9.17 -18.80
C ASP A 685 15.51 -9.54 -20.22
N ASN A 686 15.79 -10.83 -20.43
CA ASN A 686 16.19 -11.35 -21.73
C ASN A 686 15.01 -11.61 -22.69
N SER A 687 13.78 -11.54 -22.20
CA SER A 687 12.58 -11.78 -23.00
C SER A 687 12.13 -10.53 -23.75
N ARG A 688 11.60 -10.72 -24.97
CA ARG A 688 11.00 -9.62 -25.78
C ARG A 688 9.77 -8.98 -25.14
N ILE A 689 9.13 -9.65 -24.18
CA ILE A 689 7.94 -9.12 -23.50
C ILE A 689 8.27 -8.43 -22.17
N ALA A 690 9.54 -8.36 -21.78
CA ALA A 690 9.95 -7.67 -20.55
C ALA A 690 9.31 -6.28 -20.36
N PRO A 691 9.31 -5.40 -21.40
CA PRO A 691 8.68 -4.08 -21.25
C PRO A 691 7.18 -4.20 -20.95
N ALA A 692 6.48 -5.14 -21.57
CA ALA A 692 5.04 -5.32 -21.35
C ALA A 692 4.72 -5.84 -19.94
N ILE A 693 5.51 -6.78 -19.41
CA ILE A 693 5.36 -7.29 -18.03
C ILE A 693 5.65 -6.17 -17.01
N ILE A 694 6.75 -5.44 -17.21
CA ILE A 694 7.15 -4.34 -16.32
C ILE A 694 6.07 -3.25 -16.27
N GLU A 695 5.50 -2.91 -17.45
CA GLU A 695 4.47 -1.88 -17.57
C GLU A 695 3.10 -2.34 -17.03
N SER A 696 2.73 -3.60 -17.31
CA SER A 696 1.40 -4.14 -16.97
C SER A 696 1.29 -4.65 -15.54
N CYS A 697 2.41 -4.94 -14.84
CA CYS A 697 2.41 -5.42 -13.46
C CYS A 697 2.82 -4.30 -12.49
N PRO A 698 1.87 -3.48 -12.01
CA PRO A 698 2.16 -2.36 -11.11
C PRO A 698 2.57 -2.83 -9.71
N THR A 699 2.26 -4.07 -9.36
CA THR A 699 2.63 -4.71 -8.09
C THR A 699 3.66 -5.79 -8.33
N ARG A 700 4.71 -5.81 -7.51
CA ARG A 700 5.77 -6.81 -7.55
C ARG A 700 5.99 -7.39 -6.18
N LEU A 701 6.06 -8.70 -6.09
CA LEU A 701 6.42 -9.44 -4.89
C LEU A 701 7.79 -10.09 -5.14
N LEU A 702 8.78 -9.59 -4.45
CA LEU A 702 10.17 -10.02 -4.58
C LEU A 702 10.54 -10.85 -3.36
N LEU A 703 11.01 -12.07 -3.60
CA LEU A 703 11.42 -12.98 -2.55
C LEU A 703 12.92 -12.81 -2.26
N PRO A 704 13.38 -13.22 -1.08
CA PRO A 704 14.77 -13.10 -0.67
C PRO A 704 15.75 -13.71 -1.67
N ASN A 705 16.82 -12.98 -1.94
CA ASN A 705 17.89 -13.40 -2.82
C ASN A 705 19.23 -12.85 -2.30
N GLU A 706 20.00 -13.68 -1.62
CA GLU A 706 21.31 -13.30 -1.06
C GLU A 706 22.29 -12.77 -2.10
N ARG A 707 22.11 -13.19 -3.37
CA ARG A 707 22.93 -12.75 -4.50
C ARG A 707 22.48 -11.41 -5.11
N ALA A 708 21.41 -10.79 -4.60
CA ALA A 708 20.86 -9.54 -5.15
C ALA A 708 21.88 -8.39 -5.17
N ILE A 709 22.84 -8.39 -4.23
CA ILE A 709 23.93 -7.38 -4.13
C ILE A 709 25.06 -7.60 -5.12
N GLU A 710 25.15 -8.76 -5.80
CA GLU A 710 26.17 -8.99 -6.82
C GLU A 710 25.99 -8.00 -7.97
N PRO A 711 27.09 -7.36 -8.46
CA PRO A 711 26.98 -6.23 -9.39
C PRO A 711 26.12 -6.50 -10.64
N GLN A 712 26.20 -7.70 -11.21
CA GLN A 712 25.44 -8.10 -12.40
C GLN A 712 23.94 -8.22 -12.07
N ILE A 713 23.60 -8.87 -10.95
CA ILE A 713 22.22 -9.09 -10.51
C ILE A 713 21.62 -7.76 -10.03
N ALA A 714 22.35 -6.98 -9.24
CA ALA A 714 21.93 -5.65 -8.79
C ALA A 714 21.61 -4.70 -9.96
N ALA A 715 22.36 -4.79 -11.07
CA ALA A 715 22.07 -4.01 -12.28
C ALA A 715 20.71 -4.35 -12.88
N ILE A 716 20.30 -5.63 -12.84
CA ILE A 716 18.98 -6.07 -13.30
C ILE A 716 17.90 -5.50 -12.35
N TYR A 717 18.06 -5.66 -11.02
CA TYR A 717 17.10 -5.12 -10.05
C TYR A 717 16.90 -3.60 -10.22
N ARG A 718 17.98 -2.84 -10.49
CA ARG A 718 17.88 -1.39 -10.76
C ARG A 718 17.10 -1.09 -12.04
N ARG A 719 17.26 -1.89 -13.11
CA ARG A 719 16.44 -1.76 -14.33
C ARG A 719 14.95 -2.00 -14.07
N PHE A 720 14.64 -2.86 -13.11
CA PHE A 720 13.27 -3.09 -12.64
C PHE A 720 12.80 -2.04 -11.62
N GLY A 721 13.58 -0.98 -11.38
CA GLY A 721 13.19 0.18 -10.59
C GLY A 721 13.41 0.04 -9.07
N LEU A 722 14.28 -0.89 -8.64
CA LEU A 722 14.68 -0.96 -7.24
C LEU A 722 15.86 -0.01 -6.96
N ASN A 723 15.82 0.61 -5.79
CA ASN A 723 16.95 1.35 -5.28
C ASN A 723 17.93 0.44 -4.51
N ASP A 724 19.11 0.96 -4.16
CA ASP A 724 20.15 0.16 -3.51
C ASP A 724 19.71 -0.36 -2.13
N ARG A 725 18.90 0.40 -1.38
CA ARG A 725 18.38 -0.03 -0.08
C ARG A 725 17.40 -1.19 -0.22
N GLN A 726 16.54 -1.17 -1.22
CA GLN A 726 15.61 -2.28 -1.52
C GLN A 726 16.35 -3.55 -1.90
N ILE A 727 17.42 -3.43 -2.71
CA ILE A 727 18.30 -4.55 -3.08
C ILE A 727 18.99 -5.14 -1.82
N GLU A 728 19.46 -4.28 -0.93
CA GLU A 728 20.05 -4.69 0.34
C GLU A 728 19.04 -5.43 1.25
N ILE A 729 17.79 -4.94 1.32
CA ILE A 729 16.70 -5.60 2.04
C ILE A 729 16.48 -7.01 1.49
N LEU A 730 16.39 -7.18 0.17
CA LEU A 730 16.21 -8.49 -0.46
C LEU A 730 17.37 -9.45 -0.19
N ALA A 731 18.61 -8.92 -0.15
CA ALA A 731 19.79 -9.74 0.12
C ALA A 731 19.87 -10.24 1.58
N ARG A 732 19.28 -9.49 2.52
CA ARG A 732 19.30 -9.80 3.95
C ARG A 732 18.03 -10.51 4.44
N ALA A 733 16.97 -10.47 3.67
CA ALA A 733 15.70 -11.07 4.02
C ALA A 733 15.79 -12.61 4.10
N MET A 734 14.98 -13.21 4.93
CA MET A 734 15.00 -14.66 5.22
C MET A 734 14.12 -15.42 4.23
N PRO A 735 14.68 -16.38 3.44
CA PRO A 735 13.89 -17.24 2.54
C PRO A 735 12.78 -18.00 3.27
N LYS A 736 11.65 -18.23 2.59
CA LYS A 736 10.43 -18.92 3.08
C LYS A 736 9.68 -18.17 4.19
N ARG A 737 10.18 -17.03 4.64
CA ARG A 737 9.57 -16.21 5.68
C ARG A 737 9.20 -14.83 5.14
N ASP A 738 10.18 -14.13 4.58
CA ASP A 738 10.07 -12.72 4.20
C ASP A 738 9.68 -12.56 2.73
N TYR A 739 8.84 -11.57 2.45
CA TYR A 739 8.39 -11.18 1.13
C TYR A 739 8.43 -9.66 1.02
N TYR A 740 8.96 -9.15 -0.07
CA TYR A 740 9.04 -7.72 -0.30
C TYR A 740 8.02 -7.29 -1.36
N CYS A 741 7.04 -6.51 -0.95
CA CYS A 741 6.08 -5.90 -1.84
C CYS A 741 6.62 -4.56 -2.34
N GLN A 742 6.63 -4.37 -3.66
CA GLN A 742 6.92 -3.10 -4.32
C GLN A 742 5.72 -2.72 -5.19
N SER A 743 5.19 -1.51 -4.99
CA SER A 743 4.14 -0.95 -5.83
C SER A 743 4.25 0.58 -5.90
N ARG A 744 3.50 1.20 -6.82
CA ARG A 744 3.40 2.66 -6.87
C ARG A 744 2.77 3.26 -5.62
N ARG A 745 1.97 2.49 -4.89
CA ARG A 745 1.33 2.93 -3.64
C ARG A 745 2.28 2.91 -2.44
N GLY A 746 3.30 2.06 -2.45
CA GLY A 746 4.28 1.92 -1.38
C GLY A 746 5.06 0.62 -1.45
N ASN A 747 5.98 0.45 -0.52
CA ASN A 747 6.85 -0.71 -0.41
C ASN A 747 6.75 -1.29 1.00
N ARG A 748 6.88 -2.61 1.14
CA ARG A 748 6.83 -3.25 2.45
C ARG A 748 7.51 -4.62 2.46
N LEU A 749 8.35 -4.85 3.44
CA LEU A 749 8.81 -6.18 3.83
C LEU A 749 7.80 -6.78 4.81
N PHE A 750 7.34 -8.02 4.56
CA PHE A 750 6.35 -8.69 5.39
C PHE A 750 6.54 -10.21 5.37
N GLU A 751 5.97 -10.88 6.36
CA GLU A 751 5.89 -12.32 6.49
C GLU A 751 4.47 -12.81 6.15
N LEU A 752 4.34 -13.97 5.53
CA LEU A 752 3.01 -14.53 5.25
C LEU A 752 2.25 -14.91 6.53
N GLY A 753 2.97 -15.27 7.59
CA GLY A 753 2.34 -15.75 8.83
C GLY A 753 1.54 -17.02 8.58
N LEU A 754 2.22 -18.10 8.23
CA LEU A 754 1.59 -19.39 7.93
C LEU A 754 1.56 -20.25 9.21
N SER A 755 0.39 -20.75 9.54
CA SER A 755 0.17 -21.72 10.59
C SER A 755 -0.18 -23.11 10.01
N ASP A 756 -0.57 -24.08 10.82
CA ASP A 756 -0.60 -25.48 10.45
C ASP A 756 -1.55 -25.81 9.29
N VAL A 757 -2.75 -25.22 9.25
CA VAL A 757 -3.74 -25.44 8.17
C VAL A 757 -3.24 -24.88 6.85
N ALA A 758 -2.74 -23.64 6.89
CA ALA A 758 -2.19 -22.99 5.71
C ALA A 758 -0.97 -23.78 5.16
N LEU A 759 -0.06 -24.24 6.03
CA LEU A 759 1.08 -25.06 5.64
C LEU A 759 0.66 -26.43 5.08
N ALA A 760 -0.36 -27.08 5.67
CA ALA A 760 -0.87 -28.35 5.18
C ALA A 760 -1.36 -28.26 3.73
N LEU A 761 -1.99 -27.13 3.34
CA LEU A 761 -2.57 -26.93 2.03
C LEU A 761 -1.60 -26.30 1.02
N CYS A 762 -0.73 -25.38 1.45
CA CYS A 762 0.12 -24.59 0.55
C CYS A 762 1.53 -25.18 0.38
N ALA A 763 2.01 -26.04 1.31
CA ALA A 763 3.36 -26.59 1.28
C ALA A 763 3.37 -28.10 0.97
N ALA A 764 2.60 -28.55 -0.02
CA ALA A 764 2.41 -29.96 -0.40
C ALA A 764 2.97 -30.24 -1.80
N SER A 765 4.28 -30.00 -2.01
CA SER A 765 4.90 -30.12 -3.33
C SER A 765 5.88 -31.31 -3.46
N SER A 766 6.17 -32.04 -2.35
CA SER A 766 7.10 -33.15 -2.42
C SER A 766 6.51 -34.35 -3.15
N LYS A 767 7.36 -35.21 -3.74
CA LYS A 767 6.92 -36.46 -4.37
C LYS A 767 6.15 -37.38 -3.42
N THR A 768 6.50 -37.34 -2.12
CA THR A 768 5.77 -38.08 -1.08
C THR A 768 4.39 -37.51 -0.84
N ASP A 769 4.25 -36.18 -0.90
CA ASP A 769 2.94 -35.51 -0.81
C ASP A 769 2.07 -35.86 -2.02
N GLN A 770 2.62 -35.85 -3.25
CA GLN A 770 1.88 -36.21 -4.47
C GLN A 770 1.36 -37.64 -4.38
N ALA A 771 2.22 -38.62 -3.99
CA ALA A 771 1.80 -40.00 -3.80
C ALA A 771 0.74 -40.18 -2.68
N ALA A 772 0.79 -39.36 -1.64
CA ALA A 772 -0.21 -39.35 -0.57
C ALA A 772 -1.56 -38.79 -1.06
N ILE A 773 -1.53 -37.73 -1.90
CA ILE A 773 -2.72 -37.15 -2.53
C ILE A 773 -3.40 -38.21 -3.40
N ASP A 774 -2.65 -38.92 -4.28
CA ASP A 774 -3.19 -39.98 -5.13
C ASP A 774 -3.88 -41.09 -4.32
N ARG A 775 -3.22 -41.54 -3.26
CA ARG A 775 -3.79 -42.54 -2.36
C ARG A 775 -5.07 -42.07 -1.69
N ILE A 776 -5.08 -40.84 -1.14
CA ILE A 776 -6.24 -40.30 -0.44
C ILE A 776 -7.42 -40.10 -1.40
N LEU A 777 -7.16 -39.65 -2.63
CA LEU A 777 -8.19 -39.55 -3.66
C LEU A 777 -8.78 -40.89 -4.03
N ALA A 778 -7.94 -41.95 -4.16
CA ALA A 778 -8.40 -43.31 -4.44
C ALA A 778 -9.25 -43.88 -3.29
N GLU A 779 -8.91 -43.59 -2.04
CA GLU A 779 -9.59 -44.11 -0.84
C GLU A 779 -10.85 -43.33 -0.47
N HIS A 780 -10.85 -42.01 -0.59
CA HIS A 780 -11.90 -41.13 -0.07
C HIS A 780 -12.64 -40.32 -1.14
N GLY A 781 -12.18 -40.37 -2.39
CA GLY A 781 -12.73 -39.57 -3.46
C GLY A 781 -12.49 -38.05 -3.28
N ARG A 782 -13.02 -37.22 -4.19
CA ARG A 782 -12.86 -35.77 -4.17
C ARG A 782 -13.56 -35.12 -2.96
N GLU A 783 -14.77 -35.56 -2.62
CA GLU A 783 -15.54 -34.98 -1.50
C GLU A 783 -14.90 -35.27 -0.14
N GLY A 784 -14.27 -36.44 0.01
CA GLY A 784 -13.59 -36.85 1.25
C GLY A 784 -12.14 -36.35 1.34
N PHE A 785 -11.61 -35.69 0.30
CA PHE A 785 -10.19 -35.34 0.21
C PHE A 785 -9.76 -34.42 1.34
N LEU A 786 -10.42 -33.26 1.52
CA LEU A 786 -10.00 -32.23 2.48
C LEU A 786 -9.87 -32.76 3.92
N PRO A 787 -10.89 -33.40 4.53
CA PRO A 787 -10.76 -33.90 5.89
C PRO A 787 -9.72 -35.01 6.02
N ALA A 788 -9.57 -35.89 5.01
CA ALA A 788 -8.56 -36.95 5.00
C ALA A 788 -7.15 -36.40 4.89
N TRP A 789 -6.94 -35.40 4.01
CA TRP A 789 -5.68 -34.71 3.85
C TRP A 789 -5.23 -33.99 5.10
N LEU A 790 -6.12 -33.21 5.75
CA LEU A 790 -5.79 -32.51 6.99
C LEU A 790 -5.40 -33.49 8.11
N ARG A 791 -6.09 -34.65 8.24
CA ARG A 791 -5.68 -35.69 9.19
C ARG A 791 -4.33 -36.30 8.86
N HIS A 792 -4.05 -36.54 7.56
CA HIS A 792 -2.75 -37.03 7.09
C HIS A 792 -1.62 -36.04 7.42
N ARG A 793 -1.89 -34.74 7.33
CA ARG A 793 -0.93 -33.67 7.64
C ARG A 793 -0.81 -33.38 9.15
N GLY A 794 -1.51 -34.12 10.01
CA GLY A 794 -1.46 -33.93 11.46
C GLY A 794 -2.35 -32.84 12.01
N VAL A 795 -3.25 -32.27 11.19
CA VAL A 795 -4.15 -31.14 11.56
C VAL A 795 -5.59 -31.67 11.73
N ALA A 796 -5.76 -32.74 12.52
CA ALA A 796 -7.05 -33.41 12.70
C ALA A 796 -8.13 -32.50 13.27
N TRP A 797 -7.75 -31.59 14.17
CA TRP A 797 -8.68 -30.62 14.78
C TRP A 797 -9.40 -29.74 13.72
N ALA A 798 -8.70 -29.35 12.68
CA ALA A 798 -9.28 -28.57 11.60
C ALA A 798 -10.23 -29.40 10.73
N ALA A 799 -9.93 -30.68 10.52
CA ALA A 799 -10.85 -31.60 9.83
C ALA A 799 -12.19 -31.75 10.57
N ASP A 800 -12.17 -31.74 11.89
CA ASP A 800 -13.38 -31.89 12.72
C ASP A 800 -14.24 -30.59 12.74
N LEU A 801 -13.70 -29.44 12.33
CA LEU A 801 -14.44 -28.18 12.20
C LEU A 801 -15.21 -28.03 10.87
N ILE A 802 -14.86 -28.80 9.83
CA ILE A 802 -15.45 -28.70 8.48
C ILE A 802 -17.00 -28.79 8.51
N PRO A 803 -17.64 -29.74 9.23
CA PRO A 803 -19.10 -29.85 9.26
C PRO A 803 -19.80 -28.60 9.82
N SER A 804 -19.14 -27.86 10.70
CA SER A 804 -19.72 -26.63 11.28
C SER A 804 -19.66 -25.45 10.30
N LEU A 805 -18.68 -25.43 9.40
CA LEU A 805 -18.52 -24.40 8.37
C LEU A 805 -19.51 -24.58 7.20
N THR A 806 -19.76 -25.82 6.79
CA THR A 806 -20.71 -26.14 5.73
C THR A 806 -22.18 -25.93 6.13
N ASN A 807 -22.51 -26.04 7.42
CA ASN A 807 -23.88 -25.77 7.94
C ASN A 807 -24.23 -24.27 8.02
N LEU A 808 -23.29 -23.36 7.89
CA LEU A 808 -23.53 -21.91 7.88
C LEU A 808 -23.99 -21.40 6.50
N GLU A 809 -23.97 -22.23 5.46
CA GLU A 809 -24.30 -21.86 4.07
C GLU A 809 -25.74 -22.16 3.65
N THR A 810 -26.57 -22.83 4.47
CA THR A 810 -28.00 -23.00 4.18
C THR A 810 -28.78 -21.79 4.70
N PRO A 811 -29.24 -20.86 3.82
CA PRO A 811 -30.16 -19.84 4.27
C PRO A 811 -31.52 -20.51 4.59
N SER A 812 -31.98 -20.36 5.84
CA SER A 812 -33.34 -20.67 6.27
C SER A 812 -34.37 -19.72 5.64
#